data_17f361a3cff7c4185e7f7d49e07323bf
#
_entry.id   17f361a3cff7c4185e7f7d49e07323bf
#
_cell.length_a   1.000
_cell.length_b   1.000
_cell.length_c   1.000
_cell.angle_alpha   90.00
_cell.angle_beta   90.00
_cell.angle_gamma   90.00
#
_symmetry.space_group_name_H-M   'P 1'
#
loop_
_entity.id
_entity.type
_entity.pdbx_description
1 polymer ?
#
loop_
_entity_poly.entity_id
_entity_poly.type
_entity_poly.pdbx_seq_one_letter_code
_entity_poly.pdbx_strand_id
1 'polypeptide(L)'
;MSQLSKAVPLARARTAAIATLLLACMSVVAADADPEARFRGTGKADPIRITNVRRSDGPVAGQSAVTFDLAWDHSWRAAWDVAPEQHGGTSTLHLESWDAAWVFVRFRKPGAEGYSHATLSTNARDSSVPAGATLDMGLTDDGKRGVGAFVYRAAAGSGANDWKGVTLRWLHQADGVDDPSTSLRAGPGAVDLKVFAIQMVYVPQCAFWVGDGSTSNVAGQFSAGDTTDPFRIESEDAITLGGTSKGNLGNRDGIGMMGVGEDFSSRVTRTLPAEFPKGYKAFYCMRYEVTQGEFVAFLNTLSFEQQARLTAERVGGSGKPDAAAGSQYFPKEISLDRNVIRIAVPGVPGAGGKTATPAVYKAGAPHIACPCLLWTDCLAYAAWAGLRPMTELEYEKACRGPLKPVPDEFAWGTNRVVGTIRPGGCHEPWRIVEGTGLDDAADGYVIQNPGQPDERVVYTGRNGPDATRGNAAWWGAVPLRIGKSGKPERAMGGAQAAVPVMGPLRAGIFATPDSGRVAAGASYWGIMELTGNLGERVVTVGEPDARRFAGTHGNGGAMTMWKSGGGGSKRETPCLNLSDQPEGWHFSHGHSFAVRGGANGTWYDHNGTLRTSDRWNTQTGGGAGPTLRFLQYLYGFRCVRTAPRP
;
A
#
# COMPACT_ATOMS: atom_id res chain seq x y z
N MET A 1 -94.32 34.24 -38.26
CA MET A 1 -93.75 35.42 -38.95
C MET A 1 -92.22 35.32 -38.69
N SER A 2 -91.60 34.92 -39.69
CA SER A 2 -90.61 35.50 -40.59
C SER A 2 -89.24 35.61 -39.96
N GLN A 3 -88.35 34.70 -40.42
CA GLN A 3 -87.26 34.99 -41.35
C GLN A 3 -86.12 35.75 -40.66
N LEU A 4 -84.88 35.46 -40.78
CA LEU A 4 -84.10 35.08 -41.98
C LEU A 4 -82.71 34.55 -41.52
N SER A 5 -82.24 33.60 -42.24
CA SER A 5 -80.87 33.05 -42.31
C SER A 5 -79.79 34.09 -42.59
N LYS A 6 -78.67 33.95 -42.07
CA LYS A 6 -77.42 34.24 -42.79
C LYS A 6 -76.29 33.33 -42.30
N ALA A 7 -75.78 32.54 -43.24
CA ALA A 7 -74.58 31.75 -43.11
C ALA A 7 -73.36 32.66 -43.09
N VAL A 8 -72.37 32.31 -42.26
CA VAL A 8 -71.02 32.85 -42.29
C VAL A 8 -70.03 31.63 -42.21
N PRO A 9 -68.91 31.62 -42.96
CA PRO A 9 -68.22 30.43 -43.32
C PRO A 9 -67.25 29.92 -42.20
N LEU A 10 -67.04 28.58 -42.22
CA LEU A 10 -66.07 27.88 -41.39
C LEU A 10 -64.66 28.38 -41.68
N ALA A 11 -64.04 29.05 -40.72
CA ALA A 11 -62.65 29.22 -40.61
C ALA A 11 -62.06 27.95 -39.90
N ARG A 12 -61.32 27.16 -40.59
CA ARG A 12 -60.57 26.05 -40.02
C ARG A 12 -59.47 26.56 -39.08
N ALA A 13 -59.74 26.53 -37.77
CA ALA A 13 -58.68 26.67 -36.79
C ALA A 13 -57.86 25.39 -36.71
N ARG A 14 -56.62 25.44 -37.20
CA ARG A 14 -55.61 24.41 -36.95
C ARG A 14 -55.21 24.53 -35.47
N THR A 15 -55.66 23.63 -34.63
CA THR A 15 -55.19 23.44 -33.28
C THR A 15 -53.82 22.80 -33.36
N ALA A 16 -52.78 23.60 -33.20
CA ALA A 16 -51.42 23.09 -32.94
C ALA A 16 -51.41 22.58 -31.49
N ALA A 17 -51.42 21.28 -31.33
CA ALA A 17 -51.13 20.63 -30.07
C ALA A 17 -49.63 20.81 -29.75
N ILE A 18 -49.31 21.77 -28.91
CA ILE A 18 -48.00 21.90 -28.29
C ILE A 18 -47.93 20.77 -27.25
N ALA A 19 -47.32 19.66 -27.63
CA ALA A 19 -46.88 18.62 -26.69
C ALA A 19 -45.72 19.20 -25.88
N THR A 20 -46.03 19.77 -24.71
CA THR A 20 -45.04 20.15 -23.71
C THR A 20 -44.45 18.84 -23.17
N LEU A 21 -43.30 18.42 -23.73
CA LEU A 21 -42.50 17.36 -23.16
C LEU A 21 -41.93 17.90 -21.85
N LEU A 22 -42.61 17.65 -20.74
CA LEU A 22 -42.03 17.76 -19.41
C LEU A 22 -40.94 16.70 -19.31
N LEU A 23 -39.70 17.07 -19.66
CA LEU A 23 -38.52 16.35 -19.23
C LEU A 23 -38.47 16.50 -17.70
N ALA A 24 -39.07 15.54 -17.01
CA ALA A 24 -38.79 15.33 -15.61
C ALA A 24 -37.29 14.97 -15.56
N CYS A 25 -36.41 15.96 -15.34
CA CYS A 25 -35.13 15.72 -14.73
C CYS A 25 -35.44 15.07 -13.37
N MET A 26 -35.58 13.77 -13.35
CA MET A 26 -35.27 13.02 -12.15
C MET A 26 -33.80 13.29 -11.90
N SER A 27 -33.47 14.30 -11.10
CA SER A 27 -32.27 14.31 -10.29
C SER A 27 -32.37 13.01 -9.49
N VAL A 28 -31.70 12.00 -10.01
CA VAL A 28 -31.27 10.89 -9.17
C VAL A 28 -30.41 11.58 -8.13
N VAL A 29 -31.02 11.94 -7.00
CA VAL A 29 -30.26 12.18 -5.78
C VAL A 29 -29.54 10.86 -5.58
N ALA A 30 -28.26 10.84 -5.98
CA ALA A 30 -27.38 9.74 -5.62
C ALA A 30 -27.56 9.65 -4.10
N ALA A 31 -28.08 8.53 -3.63
CA ALA A 31 -28.12 8.25 -2.20
C ALA A 31 -26.72 8.56 -1.69
N ASP A 32 -26.60 9.49 -0.73
CA ASP A 32 -25.31 9.85 -0.14
C ASP A 32 -24.63 8.55 0.22
N ALA A 33 -23.54 8.21 -0.51
CA ALA A 33 -22.88 6.96 -0.26
C ALA A 33 -22.31 7.07 1.14
N ASP A 34 -22.62 6.09 1.95
CA ASP A 34 -22.20 6.00 3.34
C ASP A 34 -20.65 6.15 3.43
N PRO A 35 -20.11 7.26 3.96
CA PRO A 35 -18.67 7.45 4.09
C PRO A 35 -18.01 6.39 4.95
N GLU A 36 -18.75 5.72 5.84
CA GLU A 36 -18.26 4.64 6.69
C GLU A 36 -17.95 3.35 5.88
N ALA A 37 -18.47 3.24 4.67
CA ALA A 37 -18.16 2.11 3.78
C ALA A 37 -16.65 1.92 3.55
N ARG A 38 -15.84 2.99 3.63
CA ARG A 38 -14.39 2.93 3.47
C ARG A 38 -13.69 2.08 4.55
N PHE A 39 -14.31 1.89 5.70
CA PHE A 39 -13.77 1.14 6.83
C PHE A 39 -14.22 -0.32 6.86
N ARG A 40 -15.13 -0.70 5.95
CA ARG A 40 -15.66 -2.05 5.87
C ARG A 40 -14.85 -2.95 4.96
N GLY A 41 -15.10 -4.23 5.06
CA GLY A 41 -14.52 -5.27 4.22
C GLY A 41 -15.41 -6.50 4.22
N THR A 42 -15.00 -7.54 3.54
CA THR A 42 -15.77 -8.79 3.40
C THR A 42 -15.61 -9.74 4.59
N GLY A 43 -14.71 -9.45 5.53
CA GLY A 43 -14.32 -10.38 6.60
C GLY A 43 -13.44 -11.55 6.12
N LYS A 44 -13.11 -11.59 4.85
CA LYS A 44 -12.21 -12.57 4.20
C LYS A 44 -11.28 -11.86 3.23
N ALA A 45 -10.33 -12.57 2.64
CA ALA A 45 -9.47 -12.03 1.60
C ALA A 45 -10.31 -11.59 0.39
N ASP A 46 -10.07 -10.38 -0.09
CA ASP A 46 -10.76 -9.79 -1.24
C ASP A 46 -9.75 -9.16 -2.22
N PRO A 47 -8.84 -9.96 -2.80
CA PRO A 47 -7.92 -9.46 -3.80
C PRO A 47 -8.67 -9.07 -5.07
N ILE A 48 -8.16 -8.08 -5.78
CA ILE A 48 -8.67 -7.76 -7.12
C ILE A 48 -8.45 -8.97 -8.03
N ARG A 49 -9.51 -9.38 -8.72
CA ARG A 49 -9.51 -10.51 -9.65
C ARG A 49 -9.51 -10.01 -11.08
N ILE A 50 -8.50 -10.45 -11.83
CA ILE A 50 -8.41 -10.25 -13.29
C ILE A 50 -8.71 -11.57 -13.96
N THR A 51 -9.68 -11.58 -14.87
CA THR A 51 -10.04 -12.77 -15.65
C THR A 51 -10.26 -12.42 -17.13
N ASN A 52 -10.39 -13.43 -17.98
CA ASN A 52 -10.69 -13.27 -19.39
C ASN A 52 -9.77 -12.30 -20.14
N VAL A 53 -8.46 -12.33 -19.84
CA VAL A 53 -7.47 -11.49 -20.52
C VAL A 53 -7.38 -11.92 -21.98
N ARG A 54 -7.60 -10.98 -22.88
CA ARG A 54 -7.51 -11.19 -24.34
C ARG A 54 -6.94 -9.96 -25.01
N ARG A 55 -6.35 -10.16 -26.15
CA ARG A 55 -5.88 -9.10 -27.04
C ARG A 55 -6.69 -9.11 -28.34
N SER A 56 -6.93 -7.97 -28.90
CA SER A 56 -7.38 -7.78 -30.28
C SER A 56 -6.56 -6.67 -30.94
N ASP A 57 -6.63 -6.59 -32.25
CA ASP A 57 -5.98 -5.49 -32.96
C ASP A 57 -6.65 -4.17 -32.61
N GLY A 58 -5.84 -3.11 -32.54
CA GLY A 58 -6.31 -1.76 -32.34
C GLY A 58 -6.84 -1.13 -33.64
N PRO A 59 -7.47 0.03 -33.55
CA PRO A 59 -7.98 0.74 -34.72
C PRO A 59 -6.87 1.29 -35.63
N VAL A 60 -5.64 1.37 -35.12
CA VAL A 60 -4.46 1.88 -35.80
C VAL A 60 -3.38 0.79 -35.78
N ALA A 61 -2.66 0.64 -36.90
CA ALA A 61 -1.51 -0.27 -36.98
C ALA A 61 -0.49 0.07 -35.87
N GLY A 62 0.14 -0.96 -35.29
CA GLY A 62 1.08 -0.79 -34.19
C GLY A 62 0.44 -0.68 -32.80
N GLN A 63 -0.88 -0.83 -32.72
CA GLN A 63 -1.65 -0.77 -31.46
C GLN A 63 -2.48 -2.04 -31.27
N SER A 64 -2.73 -2.38 -30.02
CA SER A 64 -3.62 -3.47 -29.60
C SER A 64 -4.57 -3.02 -28.51
N ALA A 65 -5.73 -3.63 -28.45
CA ALA A 65 -6.62 -3.58 -27.31
C ALA A 65 -6.34 -4.77 -26.39
N VAL A 66 -5.99 -4.52 -25.15
CA VAL A 66 -5.90 -5.53 -24.09
C VAL A 66 -7.17 -5.44 -23.25
N THR A 67 -8.03 -6.45 -23.36
CA THR A 67 -9.33 -6.50 -22.73
C THR A 67 -9.35 -7.57 -21.65
N PHE A 68 -9.97 -7.28 -20.50
CA PHE A 68 -10.08 -8.19 -19.36
C PHE A 68 -11.31 -7.86 -18.51
N ASP A 69 -11.66 -8.77 -17.63
CA ASP A 69 -12.68 -8.55 -16.60
C ASP A 69 -11.99 -8.22 -15.28
N LEU A 70 -12.58 -7.31 -14.51
CA LEU A 70 -12.03 -6.75 -13.26
C LEU A 70 -13.08 -6.81 -12.17
N ALA A 71 -12.78 -7.49 -11.04
CA ALA A 71 -13.73 -7.64 -9.94
C ALA A 71 -13.07 -7.66 -8.58
N TRP A 72 -13.75 -7.11 -7.56
CA TRP A 72 -13.51 -7.30 -6.12
C TRP A 72 -14.81 -7.07 -5.35
N ASP A 73 -14.93 -7.68 -4.18
CA ASP A 73 -16.23 -7.81 -3.51
C ASP A 73 -16.59 -6.58 -2.66
N HIS A 74 -15.61 -5.78 -2.23
CA HIS A 74 -15.86 -4.56 -1.47
C HIS A 74 -15.13 -3.36 -2.08
N SER A 75 -15.90 -2.44 -2.64
CA SER A 75 -15.45 -1.16 -3.17
C SER A 75 -16.34 -0.03 -2.64
N TRP A 76 -15.81 1.19 -2.68
CA TRP A 76 -16.53 2.37 -2.21
C TRP A 76 -16.05 3.64 -2.92
N ARG A 77 -16.94 4.64 -3.03
CA ARG A 77 -16.68 6.03 -3.34
C ARG A 77 -17.63 6.89 -2.52
N ALA A 78 -17.11 7.88 -1.80
CA ALA A 78 -17.90 8.72 -0.91
C ALA A 78 -17.35 10.13 -0.83
N ALA A 79 -18.23 11.08 -0.51
CA ALA A 79 -17.89 12.46 -0.20
C ALA A 79 -18.41 12.81 1.19
N TRP A 80 -17.71 13.71 1.88
CA TRP A 80 -18.10 14.20 3.20
C TRP A 80 -17.44 15.54 3.51
N ASP A 81 -17.99 16.21 4.50
CA ASP A 81 -17.52 17.50 4.98
C ASP A 81 -16.75 17.34 6.30
N VAL A 82 -15.73 18.17 6.47
CA VAL A 82 -14.98 18.30 7.72
C VAL A 82 -15.08 19.74 8.21
N ALA A 83 -15.59 19.90 9.40
CA ALA A 83 -15.78 21.22 10.00
C ALA A 83 -14.43 21.90 10.32
N PRO A 84 -14.33 23.23 10.26
CA PRO A 84 -13.08 23.97 10.45
C PRO A 84 -12.38 23.66 11.77
N GLU A 85 -13.11 23.49 12.86
CA GLU A 85 -12.58 23.15 14.17
C GLU A 85 -11.91 21.78 14.23
N GLN A 86 -12.30 20.83 13.38
CA GLN A 86 -11.75 19.48 13.33
C GLN A 86 -10.40 19.44 12.62
N HIS A 87 -10.21 20.26 11.58
CA HIS A 87 -8.97 20.25 10.79
C HIS A 87 -8.09 21.50 11.00
N GLY A 88 -8.57 22.48 11.77
CA GLY A 88 -7.82 23.70 12.07
C GLY A 88 -7.78 24.73 10.94
N GLY A 89 -8.69 24.64 10.00
CA GLY A 89 -8.89 25.64 8.95
C GLY A 89 -9.92 26.70 9.34
N THR A 90 -10.27 27.54 8.39
CA THR A 90 -11.23 28.64 8.56
C THR A 90 -12.58 28.40 7.87
N SER A 91 -12.68 27.38 7.03
CA SER A 91 -13.87 27.00 6.27
C SER A 91 -14.06 25.49 6.28
N THR A 92 -15.28 25.03 6.01
CA THR A 92 -15.56 23.61 5.80
C THR A 92 -14.70 23.05 4.67
N LEU A 93 -14.10 21.88 4.91
CA LEU A 93 -13.32 21.16 3.93
C LEU A 93 -14.19 20.07 3.31
N HIS A 94 -14.50 20.21 2.02
CA HIS A 94 -15.24 19.20 1.25
C HIS A 94 -14.25 18.16 0.72
N LEU A 95 -14.46 16.91 1.08
CA LEU A 95 -13.60 15.80 0.70
C LEU A 95 -14.36 14.78 -0.13
N GLU A 96 -13.68 14.20 -1.08
CA GLU A 96 -14.11 13.00 -1.80
C GLU A 96 -12.96 12.00 -1.84
N SER A 97 -13.26 10.72 -1.61
CA SER A 97 -12.29 9.65 -1.67
C SER A 97 -12.94 8.35 -2.15
N TRP A 98 -12.13 7.44 -2.67
CA TRP A 98 -12.58 6.16 -3.22
C TRP A 98 -11.45 5.13 -3.21
N ASP A 99 -11.80 3.86 -3.33
CA ASP A 99 -10.85 2.83 -3.70
C ASP A 99 -10.81 2.65 -5.22
N ALA A 100 -9.66 2.27 -5.74
CA ALA A 100 -9.40 2.08 -7.15
C ALA A 100 -8.54 0.84 -7.38
N ALA A 101 -8.68 0.22 -8.55
CA ALA A 101 -7.70 -0.74 -9.07
C ALA A 101 -6.63 0.02 -9.87
N TRP A 102 -5.37 -0.01 -9.45
CA TRP A 102 -4.23 0.34 -10.28
C TRP A 102 -3.92 -0.82 -11.20
N VAL A 103 -4.23 -0.69 -12.47
CA VAL A 103 -4.10 -1.75 -13.47
C VAL A 103 -2.96 -1.45 -14.42
N PHE A 104 -2.09 -2.42 -14.65
CA PHE A 104 -1.01 -2.32 -15.62
C PHE A 104 -0.78 -3.64 -16.37
N VAL A 105 -0.16 -3.56 -17.53
CA VAL A 105 0.03 -4.69 -18.43
C VAL A 105 1.53 -4.98 -18.56
N ARG A 106 1.87 -6.26 -18.52
CA ARG A 106 3.20 -6.73 -18.84
C ARG A 106 3.14 -7.74 -19.98
N PHE A 107 4.18 -7.75 -20.80
CA PHE A 107 4.30 -8.67 -21.91
C PHE A 107 5.68 -9.32 -21.94
N ARG A 108 5.74 -10.51 -22.50
CA ARG A 108 6.99 -11.22 -22.75
C ARG A 108 7.07 -11.61 -24.21
N LYS A 109 8.14 -11.14 -24.87
CA LYS A 109 8.43 -11.51 -26.26
C LYS A 109 8.85 -12.97 -26.34
N PRO A 110 8.62 -13.63 -27.50
CA PRO A 110 9.15 -14.96 -27.73
C PRO A 110 10.67 -15.03 -27.48
N GLY A 111 11.11 -16.03 -26.73
CA GLY A 111 12.52 -16.19 -26.37
C GLY A 111 13.05 -15.26 -25.27
N ALA A 112 12.30 -14.29 -24.80
CA ALA A 112 12.69 -13.47 -23.66
C ALA A 112 12.48 -14.23 -22.34
N GLU A 113 13.39 -14.01 -21.37
CA GLU A 113 13.30 -14.63 -20.04
C GLU A 113 12.26 -13.94 -19.15
N GLY A 114 12.29 -12.61 -19.11
CA GLY A 114 11.43 -11.78 -18.25
C GLY A 114 10.37 -11.03 -19.02
N TYR A 115 9.45 -10.42 -18.26
CA TYR A 115 8.38 -9.58 -18.81
C TYR A 115 8.81 -8.12 -18.81
N SER A 116 8.49 -7.43 -19.89
CA SER A 116 8.59 -5.97 -20.02
C SER A 116 7.27 -5.30 -19.64
N HIS A 117 7.30 -4.06 -19.28
CA HIS A 117 6.11 -3.24 -19.05
C HIS A 117 5.55 -2.76 -20.38
N ALA A 118 4.24 -2.87 -20.58
CA ALA A 118 3.58 -2.42 -21.80
C ALA A 118 3.43 -0.89 -21.81
N THR A 119 3.79 -0.26 -22.91
CA THR A 119 3.53 1.16 -23.15
C THR A 119 2.07 1.37 -23.52
N LEU A 120 1.29 1.97 -22.63
CA LEU A 120 -0.12 2.29 -22.86
C LEU A 120 -0.26 3.67 -23.51
N SER A 121 -1.39 3.87 -24.21
CA SER A 121 -1.75 5.22 -24.70
C SER A 121 -1.86 6.20 -23.54
N THR A 122 -1.39 7.42 -23.76
CA THR A 122 -1.56 8.52 -22.79
C THR A 122 -2.96 9.12 -22.84
N ASN A 123 -3.73 8.87 -23.91
CA ASN A 123 -5.08 9.36 -24.06
C ASN A 123 -6.08 8.35 -23.46
N ALA A 124 -6.74 8.74 -22.39
CA ALA A 124 -7.76 7.90 -21.73
C ALA A 124 -8.89 7.47 -22.66
N ARG A 125 -9.22 8.25 -23.71
CA ARG A 125 -10.27 7.92 -24.68
C ARG A 125 -9.95 6.74 -25.58
N ASP A 126 -8.67 6.33 -25.68
CA ASP A 126 -8.25 5.14 -26.41
C ASP A 126 -8.52 3.85 -25.63
N SER A 127 -8.83 3.98 -24.35
CA SER A 127 -9.21 2.92 -23.43
C SER A 127 -10.71 2.98 -23.14
N SER A 128 -11.30 1.92 -22.62
CA SER A 128 -12.73 1.90 -22.30
C SER A 128 -13.00 1.10 -21.03
N VAL A 129 -14.00 1.55 -20.29
CA VAL A 129 -14.53 0.85 -19.10
C VAL A 129 -16.05 0.70 -19.23
N PRO A 130 -16.65 -0.33 -18.61
CA PRO A 130 -18.10 -0.51 -18.62
C PRO A 130 -18.82 0.59 -17.82
N ALA A 131 -20.13 0.68 -18.02
CA ALA A 131 -20.98 1.59 -17.25
C ALA A 131 -20.79 1.39 -15.73
N GLY A 132 -20.74 2.49 -14.99
CA GLY A 132 -20.50 2.51 -13.55
C GLY A 132 -19.03 2.52 -13.15
N ALA A 133 -18.10 2.39 -14.10
CA ALA A 133 -16.67 2.59 -13.89
C ALA A 133 -16.17 3.88 -14.56
N THR A 134 -15.08 4.41 -14.05
CA THR A 134 -14.29 5.47 -14.69
C THR A 134 -12.81 5.10 -14.70
N LEU A 135 -12.01 5.77 -15.51
CA LEU A 135 -10.61 5.45 -15.72
C LEU A 135 -9.77 6.71 -15.83
N ASP A 136 -8.66 6.74 -15.09
CA ASP A 136 -7.61 7.75 -15.20
C ASP A 136 -6.29 7.10 -15.57
N MET A 137 -5.63 7.65 -16.60
CA MET A 137 -4.32 7.14 -17.02
C MET A 137 -3.21 7.58 -16.08
N GLY A 138 -2.39 6.64 -15.64
CA GLY A 138 -1.13 6.90 -14.98
C GLY A 138 -0.01 7.00 -16.00
N LEU A 139 0.63 8.16 -16.07
CA LEU A 139 1.66 8.46 -17.04
C LEU A 139 3.06 8.38 -16.42
N THR A 140 4.10 8.20 -17.24
CA THR A 140 5.47 8.54 -16.84
C THR A 140 5.55 10.01 -16.45
N ASP A 141 6.55 10.41 -15.64
CA ASP A 141 6.64 11.78 -15.14
C ASP A 141 6.86 12.81 -16.26
N ASP A 142 7.45 12.40 -17.39
CA ASP A 142 7.57 13.21 -18.61
C ASP A 142 6.27 13.25 -19.45
N GLY A 143 5.24 12.55 -19.03
CA GLY A 143 3.92 12.51 -19.67
C GLY A 143 3.83 11.75 -20.99
N LYS A 144 4.94 11.10 -21.44
CA LYS A 144 5.02 10.54 -22.80
C LYS A 144 4.48 9.13 -22.93
N ARG A 145 4.38 8.37 -21.83
CA ARG A 145 3.93 6.98 -21.85
C ARG A 145 2.88 6.73 -20.77
N GLY A 146 1.84 5.99 -21.11
CA GLY A 146 0.96 5.38 -20.12
C GLY A 146 1.64 4.14 -19.51
N VAL A 147 1.70 4.08 -18.17
CA VAL A 147 2.27 2.94 -17.43
C VAL A 147 1.21 2.13 -16.69
N GLY A 148 -0.04 2.59 -16.69
CA GLY A 148 -1.17 1.93 -16.06
C GLY A 148 -2.38 2.83 -16.06
N ALA A 149 -3.45 2.37 -15.42
CA ALA A 149 -4.67 3.14 -15.25
C ALA A 149 -5.29 2.86 -13.89
N PHE A 150 -5.85 3.88 -13.26
CA PHE A 150 -6.77 3.72 -12.15
C PHE A 150 -8.15 3.45 -12.69
N VAL A 151 -8.79 2.38 -12.24
CA VAL A 151 -10.17 2.03 -12.57
C VAL A 151 -10.98 2.00 -11.28
N TYR A 152 -12.01 2.82 -11.19
CA TYR A 152 -12.78 3.02 -9.97
C TYR A 152 -14.25 3.36 -10.26
N ARG A 153 -15.10 3.44 -9.23
CA ARG A 153 -16.52 3.80 -9.37
C ARG A 153 -16.70 5.18 -9.94
N ALA A 154 -17.56 5.29 -10.96
CA ALA A 154 -17.90 6.57 -11.57
C ALA A 154 -18.74 7.48 -10.66
N ALA A 155 -19.51 6.89 -9.74
CA ALA A 155 -20.40 7.60 -8.83
C ALA A 155 -20.23 7.10 -7.38
N ALA A 156 -20.64 7.91 -6.43
CA ALA A 156 -20.71 7.56 -5.02
C ALA A 156 -21.54 6.29 -4.81
N GLY A 157 -21.08 5.42 -3.92
CA GLY A 157 -21.68 4.12 -3.65
C GLY A 157 -20.70 3.13 -3.04
N SER A 158 -21.19 1.96 -2.63
CA SER A 158 -20.39 0.89 -2.08
C SER A 158 -20.90 -0.48 -2.52
N GLY A 159 -20.07 -1.53 -2.32
CA GLY A 159 -20.39 -2.91 -2.66
C GLY A 159 -19.44 -3.50 -3.69
N ALA A 160 -19.80 -4.66 -4.24
CA ALA A 160 -18.95 -5.34 -5.22
C ALA A 160 -18.80 -4.56 -6.53
N ASN A 161 -17.63 -4.65 -7.12
CA ASN A 161 -17.39 -4.32 -8.52
C ASN A 161 -17.22 -5.62 -9.31
N ASP A 162 -17.91 -5.73 -10.44
CA ASP A 162 -17.79 -6.83 -11.39
C ASP A 162 -17.87 -6.26 -12.81
N TRP A 163 -16.80 -5.71 -13.29
CA TRP A 163 -16.72 -5.00 -14.56
C TRP A 163 -16.17 -5.90 -15.66
N LYS A 164 -17.00 -6.12 -16.68
CA LYS A 164 -16.66 -6.96 -17.83
C LYS A 164 -16.15 -6.10 -19.00
N GLY A 165 -15.05 -6.54 -19.59
CA GLY A 165 -14.54 -5.92 -20.81
C GLY A 165 -13.83 -4.58 -20.62
N VAL A 166 -13.18 -4.35 -19.47
CA VAL A 166 -12.23 -3.24 -19.31
C VAL A 166 -11.16 -3.37 -20.39
N THR A 167 -10.87 -2.29 -21.11
CA THR A 167 -9.94 -2.32 -22.25
C THR A 167 -8.91 -1.22 -22.12
N LEU A 168 -7.63 -1.58 -22.19
CA LEU A 168 -6.49 -0.66 -22.24
C LEU A 168 -5.83 -0.71 -23.62
N ARG A 169 -5.42 0.45 -24.13
CA ARG A 169 -4.73 0.59 -25.40
C ARG A 169 -3.22 0.40 -25.23
N TRP A 170 -2.69 -0.70 -25.75
CA TRP A 170 -1.26 -1.00 -25.78
C TRP A 170 -0.62 -0.55 -27.10
N LEU A 171 0.40 0.28 -27.03
CA LEU A 171 1.19 0.76 -28.16
C LEU A 171 2.33 -0.25 -28.43
N HIS A 172 1.99 -1.42 -28.92
CA HIS A 172 2.91 -2.55 -28.99
C HIS A 172 4.12 -2.31 -29.90
N GLN A 173 3.97 -1.49 -30.95
CA GLN A 173 5.08 -1.13 -31.82
C GLN A 173 6.12 -0.28 -31.09
N ALA A 174 5.71 0.60 -30.16
CA ALA A 174 6.64 1.36 -29.32
C ALA A 174 7.48 0.44 -28.40
N ASP A 175 6.98 -0.74 -28.11
CA ASP A 175 7.67 -1.77 -27.33
C ASP A 175 8.47 -2.76 -28.23
N GLY A 176 8.58 -2.48 -29.54
CA GLY A 176 9.28 -3.32 -30.51
C GLY A 176 8.62 -4.68 -30.70
N VAL A 177 7.29 -4.70 -30.72
CA VAL A 177 6.46 -5.86 -31.11
C VAL A 177 5.76 -5.50 -32.41
N ASP A 178 6.29 -5.98 -33.55
CA ASP A 178 5.84 -5.55 -34.87
C ASP A 178 4.49 -6.17 -35.27
N ASP A 179 4.31 -7.44 -35.01
CA ASP A 179 3.05 -8.14 -35.29
C ASP A 179 2.68 -9.08 -34.12
N PRO A 180 1.86 -8.61 -33.19
CA PRO A 180 1.39 -9.47 -32.12
C PRO A 180 0.37 -10.52 -32.58
N SER A 181 -0.20 -10.43 -33.82
CA SER A 181 -1.21 -11.38 -34.31
C SER A 181 -0.63 -12.75 -34.63
N THR A 182 0.60 -12.80 -35.12
CA THR A 182 1.33 -14.06 -35.33
C THR A 182 1.77 -14.72 -34.03
N SER A 183 1.79 -13.93 -32.94
CA SER A 183 2.34 -14.27 -31.66
C SER A 183 1.29 -14.64 -30.61
N LEU A 184 -0.01 -14.56 -30.92
CA LEU A 184 -1.10 -14.76 -29.95
C LEU A 184 -1.81 -16.11 -30.06
N ARG A 185 -1.43 -16.94 -30.99
CA ARG A 185 -1.80 -18.36 -30.95
C ARG A 185 -0.97 -19.00 -29.84
N ALA A 186 -1.64 -19.59 -28.85
CA ALA A 186 -0.98 -20.38 -27.82
C ALA A 186 0.00 -21.36 -28.48
N GLY A 187 1.31 -21.09 -28.31
CA GLY A 187 2.36 -21.90 -28.93
C GLY A 187 3.74 -21.24 -28.87
N PRO A 188 4.81 -21.95 -29.23
CA PRO A 188 6.16 -21.38 -29.30
C PRO A 188 6.16 -20.24 -30.34
N GLY A 189 6.40 -19.01 -29.88
CA GLY A 189 6.42 -17.80 -30.70
C GLY A 189 5.36 -16.76 -30.38
N ALA A 190 4.46 -17.03 -29.43
CA ALA A 190 3.44 -16.06 -28.99
C ALA A 190 4.00 -15.05 -27.97
N VAL A 191 3.51 -13.80 -28.03
CA VAL A 191 3.70 -12.83 -26.96
C VAL A 191 2.79 -13.22 -25.79
N ASP A 192 3.38 -13.43 -24.64
CA ASP A 192 2.66 -13.74 -23.40
C ASP A 192 2.28 -12.43 -22.69
N LEU A 193 0.99 -12.26 -22.38
CA LEU A 193 0.44 -11.07 -21.73
C LEU A 193 -0.04 -11.38 -20.31
N LYS A 194 0.29 -10.50 -19.38
CA LYS A 194 -0.24 -10.51 -18.01
C LYS A 194 -0.79 -9.14 -17.66
N VAL A 195 -1.96 -9.13 -17.05
CA VAL A 195 -2.58 -7.95 -16.48
C VAL A 195 -2.52 -8.06 -14.96
N PHE A 196 -2.06 -7.02 -14.30
CA PHE A 196 -1.95 -6.93 -12.85
C PHE A 196 -2.85 -5.82 -12.34
N ALA A 197 -3.35 -5.98 -11.12
CA ALA A 197 -4.12 -4.96 -10.45
C ALA A 197 -3.74 -4.90 -8.96
N ILE A 198 -3.60 -3.68 -8.43
CA ILE A 198 -3.29 -3.39 -7.02
C ILE A 198 -4.40 -2.49 -6.49
N GLN A 199 -4.97 -2.83 -5.33
CA GLN A 199 -6.00 -1.99 -4.71
C GLN A 199 -5.38 -0.76 -4.07
N MET A 200 -5.84 0.43 -4.47
CA MET A 200 -5.35 1.73 -4.03
C MET A 200 -6.50 2.55 -3.42
N VAL A 201 -6.17 3.46 -2.53
CA VAL A 201 -7.11 4.43 -1.96
C VAL A 201 -6.67 5.83 -2.38
N TYR A 202 -7.60 6.63 -2.89
CA TYR A 202 -7.37 8.02 -3.23
C TYR A 202 -7.34 8.87 -1.96
N VAL A 203 -6.22 9.54 -1.73
CA VAL A 203 -6.00 10.51 -0.65
C VAL A 203 -6.04 11.91 -1.28
N PRO A 204 -7.08 12.71 -1.05
CA PRO A 204 -7.25 13.98 -1.73
C PRO A 204 -6.25 15.04 -1.27
N GLN A 205 -6.10 16.07 -2.11
CA GLN A 205 -5.30 17.24 -1.77
C GLN A 205 -5.95 17.99 -0.60
N CYS A 206 -5.21 18.18 0.48
CA CYS A 206 -5.61 19.01 1.61
C CYS A 206 -4.42 19.30 2.52
N ALA A 207 -4.52 20.36 3.31
CA ALA A 207 -3.61 20.60 4.42
C ALA A 207 -3.83 19.53 5.51
N PHE A 208 -2.75 19.21 6.24
CA PHE A 208 -2.79 18.21 7.31
C PHE A 208 -1.69 18.47 8.34
N TRP A 209 -1.70 17.70 9.43
CA TRP A 209 -0.77 17.85 10.54
C TRP A 209 0.21 16.68 10.62
N VAL A 210 1.46 16.96 11.00
CA VAL A 210 2.47 15.97 11.37
C VAL A 210 2.95 16.21 12.80
N GLY A 211 3.28 15.11 13.51
CA GLY A 211 3.42 15.12 14.95
C GLY A 211 2.05 15.14 15.66
N ASP A 212 2.01 14.82 16.94
CA ASP A 212 0.74 14.74 17.68
C ASP A 212 0.72 15.52 19.01
N GLY A 213 1.81 16.19 19.34
CA GLY A 213 1.92 16.98 20.59
C GLY A 213 2.16 16.15 21.85
N SER A 214 2.27 14.83 21.75
CA SER A 214 2.60 13.98 22.89
C SER A 214 3.97 14.33 23.49
N THR A 215 4.10 14.26 24.81
CA THR A 215 5.35 14.56 25.52
C THR A 215 6.05 13.32 26.06
N SER A 216 5.43 12.14 26.01
CA SER A 216 5.91 10.99 26.79
C SER A 216 6.19 9.72 26.01
N ASN A 217 5.46 9.41 24.94
CA ASN A 217 5.46 8.07 24.38
C ASN A 217 5.82 7.98 22.89
N VAL A 218 6.12 9.11 22.26
CA VAL A 218 6.36 9.18 20.81
C VAL A 218 7.77 9.68 20.57
N ALA A 219 8.61 8.84 19.99
CA ALA A 219 10.00 9.15 19.73
C ALA A 219 10.18 9.98 18.46
N GLY A 220 11.03 11.01 18.50
CA GLY A 220 11.46 11.80 17.37
C GLY A 220 10.36 12.41 16.52
N GLN A 221 9.17 12.60 17.08
CA GLN A 221 8.01 13.11 16.35
C GLN A 221 8.26 14.49 15.76
N PHE A 222 7.59 14.76 14.67
CA PHE A 222 7.61 16.08 14.06
C PHE A 222 6.98 17.14 14.96
N SER A 223 7.45 18.38 14.83
CA SER A 223 6.97 19.52 15.63
C SER A 223 7.12 20.83 14.88
N ALA A 224 6.44 21.86 15.34
CA ALA A 224 6.64 23.23 14.89
C ALA A 224 7.88 23.82 15.60
N GLY A 225 9.01 23.85 14.92
CA GLY A 225 10.30 24.23 15.49
C GLY A 225 10.74 23.31 16.63
N ASP A 226 11.23 23.89 17.72
CA ASP A 226 11.65 23.18 18.95
C ASP A 226 10.53 23.06 20.01
N THR A 227 9.28 23.26 19.61
CA THR A 227 8.11 23.14 20.49
C THR A 227 7.56 21.71 20.52
N THR A 228 6.51 21.49 21.31
CA THR A 228 5.71 20.25 21.26
C THR A 228 4.53 20.35 20.31
N ASP A 229 4.25 21.55 19.77
CA ASP A 229 3.10 21.73 18.88
C ASP A 229 3.28 20.92 17.58
N PRO A 230 2.25 20.27 17.05
CA PRO A 230 2.28 19.65 15.73
C PRO A 230 2.56 20.69 14.65
N PHE A 231 3.21 20.26 13.56
CA PHE A 231 3.48 21.09 12.40
C PHE A 231 2.41 20.88 11.31
N ARG A 232 1.95 21.97 10.67
CA ARG A 232 0.94 21.90 9.62
C ARG A 232 1.58 21.98 8.24
N ILE A 233 1.32 20.99 7.39
CA ILE A 233 1.69 20.99 5.98
C ILE A 233 0.55 21.63 5.19
N GLU A 234 0.83 22.74 4.51
CA GLU A 234 -0.18 23.53 3.79
C GLU A 234 0.07 23.65 2.28
N SER A 235 1.23 23.22 1.81
CA SER A 235 1.62 23.21 0.40
C SER A 235 2.71 22.15 0.13
N GLU A 236 3.15 22.06 -1.13
CA GLU A 236 4.36 21.32 -1.53
C GLU A 236 5.59 22.23 -1.61
N ASP A 237 5.52 23.46 -1.15
CA ASP A 237 6.67 24.37 -1.16
C ASP A 237 7.82 23.86 -0.29
N ALA A 238 9.02 24.38 -0.51
CA ALA A 238 10.18 24.02 0.29
C ALA A 238 9.95 24.35 1.77
N ILE A 239 10.38 23.45 2.66
CA ILE A 239 10.26 23.60 4.10
C ILE A 239 11.65 23.69 4.73
N THR A 240 11.85 24.59 5.66
CA THR A 240 13.04 24.58 6.53
C THR A 240 12.88 23.49 7.57
N LEU A 241 13.82 22.55 7.61
CA LEU A 241 13.93 21.54 8.68
C LEU A 241 14.79 22.07 9.82
N GLY A 242 14.38 21.80 11.06
CA GLY A 242 15.12 22.22 12.26
C GLY A 242 15.06 23.72 12.54
N GLY A 243 15.88 24.16 13.49
CA GLY A 243 15.78 25.50 14.06
C GLY A 243 14.63 25.66 15.04
N THR A 244 14.53 26.84 15.66
CA THR A 244 13.56 27.09 16.74
C THR A 244 12.27 27.76 16.29
N SER A 245 12.22 28.24 15.03
CA SER A 245 11.02 28.91 14.49
C SER A 245 9.86 27.95 14.33
N LYS A 246 8.66 28.32 14.79
CA LYS A 246 7.42 27.54 14.58
C LYS A 246 7.02 27.35 13.10
N GLY A 247 7.59 28.14 12.20
CA GLY A 247 7.43 27.97 10.75
C GLY A 247 8.33 26.88 10.14
N ASN A 248 9.19 26.27 10.93
CA ASN A 248 10.09 25.19 10.52
C ASN A 248 9.54 23.83 10.98
N LEU A 249 9.84 22.79 10.22
CA LEU A 249 9.55 21.40 10.62
C LEU A 249 10.68 20.89 11.52
N GLY A 250 10.41 20.79 12.81
CA GLY A 250 11.30 20.24 13.84
C GLY A 250 11.13 18.74 14.03
N ASN A 251 12.03 18.13 14.79
CA ASN A 251 12.02 16.71 15.16
C ASN A 251 12.24 16.50 16.66
N ARG A 252 12.09 17.56 17.48
CA ARG A 252 12.37 17.57 18.91
C ARG A 252 13.76 17.00 19.25
N ASP A 253 14.78 17.37 18.43
CA ASP A 253 16.16 16.89 18.54
C ASP A 253 16.31 15.36 18.56
N GLY A 254 15.36 14.64 17.95
CA GLY A 254 15.39 13.19 17.87
C GLY A 254 15.20 12.47 19.20
N ILE A 255 14.57 13.12 20.20
CA ILE A 255 14.35 12.53 21.53
C ILE A 255 13.68 11.15 21.39
N GLY A 256 14.31 10.13 21.96
CA GLY A 256 13.82 8.76 21.95
C GLY A 256 14.09 7.95 20.68
N MET A 257 14.64 8.55 19.63
CA MET A 257 14.99 7.82 18.39
C MET A 257 16.13 6.82 18.63
N MET A 258 16.06 5.68 17.94
CA MET A 258 17.13 4.68 17.95
C MET A 258 18.12 4.98 16.80
N GLY A 259 19.40 5.09 17.14
CA GLY A 259 20.49 5.20 16.17
C GLY A 259 21.06 6.60 16.02
N VAL A 260 21.83 6.81 14.98
CA VAL A 260 22.47 8.09 14.70
C VAL A 260 21.42 9.09 14.23
N GLY A 261 21.40 10.25 14.87
CA GLY A 261 20.40 11.28 14.64
C GLY A 261 20.35 11.79 13.20
N GLU A 262 19.24 12.39 12.87
CA GLU A 262 19.06 13.15 11.65
C GLU A 262 20.07 14.30 11.56
N ASP A 263 20.35 14.78 10.37
CA ASP A 263 21.32 15.86 10.15
C ASP A 263 20.77 17.28 10.42
N PHE A 264 19.57 17.36 10.99
CA PHE A 264 18.94 18.61 11.43
C PHE A 264 18.46 18.50 12.89
N SER A 265 18.39 19.64 13.58
CA SER A 265 17.99 19.73 15.00
C SER A 265 17.51 21.15 15.29
N SER A 266 17.18 21.46 16.54
CA SER A 266 16.91 22.85 16.98
C SER A 266 18.05 23.82 16.70
N ARG A 267 19.29 23.31 16.53
CA ARG A 267 20.51 24.10 16.28
C ARG A 267 21.00 24.04 14.83
N VAL A 268 20.54 23.08 14.06
CA VAL A 268 21.04 22.84 12.69
C VAL A 268 19.85 22.76 11.73
N THR A 269 19.82 23.69 10.80
CA THR A 269 18.76 23.73 9.78
C THR A 269 19.19 23.06 8.47
N ARG A 270 18.19 22.50 7.76
CA ARG A 270 18.31 21.98 6.40
C ARG A 270 17.12 22.44 5.57
N THR A 271 17.17 22.20 4.29
CA THR A 271 16.04 22.45 3.37
C THR A 271 15.46 21.13 2.92
N LEU A 272 14.14 20.98 3.05
CA LEU A 272 13.36 19.96 2.34
C LEU A 272 12.89 20.59 1.03
N PRO A 273 13.39 20.14 -0.14
CA PRO A 273 13.08 20.78 -1.42
C PRO A 273 11.60 20.71 -1.78
N ALA A 274 11.12 21.60 -2.67
CA ALA A 274 9.74 21.60 -3.13
C ALA A 274 9.36 20.31 -3.89
N GLU A 275 10.33 19.70 -4.55
CA GLU A 275 10.16 18.45 -5.30
C GLU A 275 9.92 17.22 -4.40
N PHE A 276 10.41 17.24 -3.16
CA PHE A 276 10.16 16.15 -2.20
C PHE A 276 8.68 16.12 -1.84
N PRO A 277 7.98 14.97 -1.99
CA PRO A 277 6.55 14.88 -1.69
C PRO A 277 6.25 15.09 -0.21
N LYS A 278 5.59 16.22 0.13
CA LYS A 278 5.14 16.47 1.50
C LYS A 278 3.82 15.80 1.81
N GLY A 279 3.09 15.35 0.79
CA GLY A 279 1.77 14.78 0.94
C GLY A 279 0.62 15.79 0.88
N TYR A 280 0.87 17.07 0.63
CA TYR A 280 -0.20 18.04 0.43
C TYR A 280 -1.03 17.73 -0.82
N LYS A 281 -0.37 17.46 -1.96
CA LYS A 281 -1.02 17.03 -3.19
C LYS A 281 -1.76 15.71 -3.00
N ALA A 282 -2.74 15.46 -3.87
CA ALA A 282 -3.45 14.19 -3.91
C ALA A 282 -2.53 13.05 -4.36
N PHE A 283 -2.71 11.88 -3.76
CA PHE A 283 -2.01 10.67 -4.15
C PHE A 283 -2.89 9.43 -3.91
N TYR A 284 -2.58 8.35 -4.59
CA TYR A 284 -3.12 7.03 -4.30
C TYR A 284 -2.15 6.27 -3.41
N CYS A 285 -2.66 5.61 -2.38
CA CYS A 285 -1.91 4.74 -1.48
C CYS A 285 -2.45 3.32 -1.57
N MET A 286 -1.59 2.31 -1.60
CA MET A 286 -2.05 0.91 -1.51
C MET A 286 -2.92 0.74 -0.28
N ARG A 287 -4.09 0.11 -0.45
CA ARG A 287 -5.03 -0.12 0.65
C ARG A 287 -4.44 -1.03 1.71
N TYR A 288 -3.65 -2.00 1.30
CA TYR A 288 -2.98 -2.99 2.12
C TYR A 288 -1.47 -2.94 1.92
N GLU A 289 -0.72 -3.51 2.84
CA GLU A 289 0.67 -3.86 2.63
C GLU A 289 0.80 -4.83 1.46
N VAL A 290 1.96 -4.85 0.77
CA VAL A 290 2.22 -5.84 -0.28
C VAL A 290 2.05 -7.23 0.28
N THR A 291 1.17 -8.02 -0.33
CA THR A 291 0.91 -9.39 0.05
C THR A 291 1.91 -10.38 -0.54
N GLN A 292 2.01 -11.59 0.02
CA GLN A 292 2.86 -12.64 -0.54
C GLN A 292 2.43 -13.02 -1.97
N GLY A 293 1.12 -12.96 -2.26
CA GLY A 293 0.59 -13.21 -3.60
C GLY A 293 1.07 -12.17 -4.61
N GLU A 294 1.01 -10.89 -4.26
CA GLU A 294 1.48 -9.79 -5.11
C GLU A 294 3.00 -9.83 -5.30
N PHE A 295 3.76 -10.14 -4.25
CA PHE A 295 5.21 -10.27 -4.36
C PHE A 295 5.63 -11.46 -5.22
N VAL A 296 4.94 -12.61 -5.12
CA VAL A 296 5.13 -13.76 -6.02
C VAL A 296 4.76 -13.40 -7.47
N ALA A 297 3.70 -12.64 -7.68
CA ALA A 297 3.33 -12.16 -9.01
C ALA A 297 4.45 -11.32 -9.63
N PHE A 298 5.08 -10.44 -8.85
CA PHE A 298 6.28 -9.70 -9.24
C PHE A 298 7.45 -10.64 -9.58
N LEU A 299 7.84 -11.54 -8.67
CA LEU A 299 8.96 -12.47 -8.88
C LEU A 299 8.80 -13.29 -10.17
N ASN A 300 7.59 -13.75 -10.47
CA ASN A 300 7.28 -14.56 -11.65
C ASN A 300 7.26 -13.78 -12.98
N THR A 301 7.61 -12.49 -12.95
CA THR A 301 7.82 -11.69 -14.17
C THR A 301 9.30 -11.39 -14.43
N LEU A 302 10.18 -11.71 -13.50
CA LEU A 302 11.60 -11.40 -13.56
C LEU A 302 12.39 -12.44 -14.36
N SER A 303 13.53 -12.03 -14.93
CA SER A 303 14.50 -12.96 -15.50
C SER A 303 15.17 -13.79 -14.42
N PHE A 304 15.82 -14.88 -14.82
CA PHE A 304 16.62 -15.74 -13.91
C PHE A 304 17.64 -14.91 -13.11
N GLU A 305 18.36 -14.02 -13.80
CA GLU A 305 19.37 -13.18 -13.16
C GLU A 305 18.78 -12.20 -12.14
N GLN A 306 17.66 -11.56 -12.48
CA GLN A 306 16.94 -10.66 -11.57
C GLN A 306 16.45 -11.41 -10.34
N GLN A 307 15.86 -12.60 -10.50
CA GLN A 307 15.45 -13.44 -9.40
C GLN A 307 16.63 -13.83 -8.51
N ALA A 308 17.76 -14.25 -9.12
CA ALA A 308 18.96 -14.67 -8.39
C ALA A 308 19.56 -13.53 -7.54
N ARG A 309 19.39 -12.29 -7.97
CA ARG A 309 19.88 -11.13 -7.23
C ARG A 309 18.94 -10.71 -6.09
N LEU A 310 17.62 -10.77 -6.29
CA LEU A 310 16.62 -10.44 -5.27
C LEU A 310 16.55 -11.49 -4.17
N THR A 311 16.57 -12.77 -4.53
CA THR A 311 16.31 -13.86 -3.59
C THR A 311 17.59 -14.44 -2.97
N ALA A 312 18.72 -13.81 -3.18
CA ALA A 312 20.05 -14.04 -2.59
C ALA A 312 20.69 -15.41 -2.78
N GLU A 313 20.00 -16.52 -2.98
CA GLU A 313 20.64 -17.81 -3.30
C GLU A 313 19.66 -18.84 -3.89
N ARG A 314 20.10 -19.56 -4.91
CA ARG A 314 19.56 -20.85 -5.35
C ARG A 314 18.31 -20.87 -6.22
N VAL A 315 18.12 -19.86 -7.06
CA VAL A 315 17.12 -19.93 -8.15
C VAL A 315 17.32 -21.19 -9.00
N GLY A 316 18.58 -21.64 -9.14
CA GLY A 316 18.95 -22.86 -9.87
C GLY A 316 18.88 -24.16 -9.08
N GLY A 317 18.39 -24.17 -7.85
CA GLY A 317 18.14 -25.39 -7.08
C GLY A 317 19.35 -26.30 -6.85
N SER A 318 20.06 -26.18 -5.74
CA SER A 318 20.94 -27.23 -5.24
C SER A 318 20.16 -28.16 -4.29
N GLY A 319 19.16 -28.86 -4.78
CA GLY A 319 18.63 -30.08 -4.15
C GLY A 319 17.86 -29.96 -2.84
N LYS A 320 17.49 -28.74 -2.35
CA LYS A 320 16.58 -28.58 -1.21
C LYS A 320 15.43 -27.65 -1.57
N PRO A 321 14.20 -28.15 -1.65
CA PRO A 321 13.03 -27.36 -2.07
C PRO A 321 12.54 -26.32 -1.06
N ASP A 322 13.26 -26.07 0.02
CA ASP A 322 12.76 -25.45 1.22
C ASP A 322 13.18 -23.99 1.46
N ALA A 323 13.88 -23.36 0.54
CA ALA A 323 14.24 -21.95 0.72
C ALA A 323 13.10 -21.06 0.23
N ALA A 324 12.36 -20.48 1.16
CA ALA A 324 11.46 -19.38 0.86
C ALA A 324 12.24 -18.18 0.35
N ALA A 325 11.71 -17.44 -0.61
CA ALA A 325 12.23 -16.12 -0.95
C ALA A 325 12.22 -15.26 0.34
N GLY A 326 13.38 -14.75 0.73
CA GLY A 326 13.54 -13.97 1.97
C GLY A 326 13.75 -14.76 3.27
N SER A 327 13.43 -16.06 3.34
CA SER A 327 13.50 -16.84 4.59
C SER A 327 14.85 -17.53 4.84
N GLN A 328 15.88 -17.22 4.11
CA GLN A 328 17.18 -17.97 4.14
C GLN A 328 17.95 -17.94 5.46
N TYR A 329 17.46 -17.28 6.48
CA TYR A 329 18.21 -17.09 7.74
C TYR A 329 17.59 -17.74 8.96
N PHE A 330 16.41 -18.36 8.84
CA PHE A 330 15.83 -19.06 9.98
C PHE A 330 15.82 -20.57 9.75
N PRO A 331 16.36 -21.35 10.71
CA PRO A 331 16.20 -22.80 10.68
C PRO A 331 14.73 -23.18 10.60
N LYS A 332 14.40 -24.32 10.03
CA LYS A 332 13.05 -24.91 9.88
C LYS A 332 12.14 -24.83 11.11
N GLU A 333 12.67 -24.50 12.26
CA GLU A 333 12.03 -24.62 13.56
C GLU A 333 11.33 -23.35 14.04
N ILE A 334 11.50 -22.19 13.37
CA ILE A 334 10.92 -20.92 13.80
C ILE A 334 10.23 -20.25 12.61
N SER A 335 9.00 -20.65 12.31
CA SER A 335 8.16 -19.91 11.34
C SER A 335 7.51 -18.69 12.02
N LEU A 336 8.32 -17.84 12.63
CA LEU A 336 7.86 -16.61 13.26
C LEU A 336 7.41 -15.56 12.22
N ASP A 337 7.88 -15.70 10.99
CA ASP A 337 7.68 -14.71 9.94
C ASP A 337 6.48 -15.00 9.04
N ARG A 338 5.91 -16.20 9.12
CA ARG A 338 4.82 -16.65 8.24
C ARG A 338 5.09 -16.44 6.75
N ASN A 339 6.35 -16.27 6.35
CA ASN A 339 6.70 -16.24 4.94
C ASN A 339 6.69 -17.66 4.37
N VAL A 340 5.69 -17.93 3.55
CA VAL A 340 5.46 -19.25 2.94
C VAL A 340 5.60 -19.23 1.43
N ILE A 341 6.41 -18.30 0.91
CA ILE A 341 6.80 -18.27 -0.50
C ILE A 341 7.82 -19.39 -0.76
N ARG A 342 7.59 -20.16 -1.82
CA ARG A 342 8.43 -21.31 -2.20
C ARG A 342 8.72 -21.30 -3.70
N ILE A 343 9.85 -21.86 -4.08
CA ILE A 343 10.13 -22.20 -5.48
C ILE A 343 9.32 -23.47 -5.81
N ALA A 344 8.34 -23.32 -6.69
CA ALA A 344 7.53 -24.44 -7.20
C ALA A 344 8.25 -25.18 -8.34
N VAL A 345 8.95 -24.43 -9.20
CA VAL A 345 9.78 -24.99 -10.28
C VAL A 345 11.13 -24.27 -10.22
N PRO A 346 12.23 -25.00 -10.02
CA PRO A 346 13.57 -24.41 -10.04
C PRO A 346 13.89 -23.76 -11.39
N GLY A 347 14.57 -22.62 -11.35
CA GLY A 347 15.12 -22.01 -12.54
C GLY A 347 16.36 -22.77 -13.05
N VAL A 348 16.67 -22.55 -14.31
CA VAL A 348 17.85 -23.14 -14.96
C VAL A 348 18.77 -22.02 -15.43
N PRO A 349 20.03 -21.96 -14.98
CA PRO A 349 20.95 -20.95 -15.47
C PRO A 349 21.27 -21.18 -16.95
N GLY A 350 21.48 -20.11 -17.68
CA GLY A 350 21.93 -20.19 -19.08
C GLY A 350 23.34 -20.78 -19.15
N ALA A 351 23.56 -21.69 -20.09
CA ALA A 351 24.85 -22.28 -20.37
C ALA A 351 24.97 -22.76 -21.83
N GLY A 352 26.15 -22.68 -22.43
CA GLY A 352 26.40 -23.22 -23.78
C GLY A 352 25.48 -22.60 -24.86
N GLY A 353 25.19 -21.33 -24.79
CA GLY A 353 24.31 -20.64 -25.76
C GLY A 353 22.80 -20.84 -25.53
N LYS A 354 22.40 -21.54 -24.47
CA LYS A 354 20.99 -21.67 -24.06
C LYS A 354 20.59 -20.51 -23.16
N THR A 355 19.39 -19.95 -23.43
CA THR A 355 18.76 -18.94 -22.59
C THR A 355 18.44 -19.52 -21.19
N ALA A 356 18.65 -18.73 -20.14
CA ALA A 356 18.25 -19.13 -18.80
C ALA A 356 16.72 -19.24 -18.69
N THR A 357 16.25 -20.10 -17.79
CA THR A 357 14.82 -20.23 -17.48
C THR A 357 14.58 -19.76 -16.05
N PRO A 358 13.77 -18.72 -15.85
CA PRO A 358 13.41 -18.25 -14.51
C PRO A 358 12.72 -19.33 -13.68
N ALA A 359 12.89 -19.27 -12.36
CA ALA A 359 12.14 -20.09 -11.42
C ALA A 359 10.65 -19.66 -11.39
N VAL A 360 9.78 -20.59 -11.03
CA VAL A 360 8.38 -20.32 -10.73
C VAL A 360 8.19 -20.35 -9.21
N TYR A 361 7.75 -19.22 -8.66
CA TYR A 361 7.44 -19.07 -7.24
C TYR A 361 5.95 -19.29 -6.98
N LYS A 362 5.62 -19.74 -5.78
CA LYS A 362 4.25 -19.90 -5.29
C LYS A 362 4.17 -19.44 -3.83
N ALA A 363 3.11 -18.73 -3.49
CA ALA A 363 2.77 -18.40 -2.10
C ALA A 363 1.83 -19.46 -1.52
N GLY A 364 2.17 -19.99 -0.36
CA GLY A 364 1.29 -20.90 0.39
C GLY A 364 0.12 -20.17 1.07
N ALA A 365 0.32 -18.87 1.37
CA ALA A 365 -0.69 -17.98 1.97
C ALA A 365 -0.68 -16.63 1.24
N PRO A 366 -1.25 -16.54 0.04
CA PRO A 366 -1.10 -15.37 -0.83
C PRO A 366 -1.72 -14.09 -0.26
N HIS A 367 -2.63 -14.20 0.69
CA HIS A 367 -3.37 -13.06 1.27
C HIS A 367 -2.73 -12.45 2.50
N ILE A 368 -1.64 -13.04 2.99
CA ILE A 368 -0.89 -12.52 4.13
C ILE A 368 0.08 -11.45 3.63
N ALA A 369 0.27 -10.37 4.40
CA ALA A 369 1.29 -9.37 4.12
C ALA A 369 2.69 -10.03 3.99
N CYS A 370 3.51 -9.53 3.08
CA CYS A 370 4.81 -10.13 2.76
C CYS A 370 5.91 -9.59 3.67
N PRO A 371 6.37 -10.36 4.66
CA PRO A 371 7.49 -9.97 5.51
C PRO A 371 8.84 -10.25 4.83
N CYS A 372 9.91 -9.87 5.49
CA CYS A 372 11.28 -10.14 5.05
C CYS A 372 11.71 -9.38 3.79
N LEU A 373 11.07 -8.25 3.50
CA LEU A 373 11.42 -7.41 2.37
C LEU A 373 12.50 -6.40 2.75
N LEU A 374 13.58 -6.37 1.98
CA LEU A 374 14.60 -5.33 2.08
C LEU A 374 14.11 -4.03 1.45
N TRP A 375 14.75 -2.91 1.79
CA TRP A 375 14.47 -1.63 1.10
C TRP A 375 14.64 -1.74 -0.42
N THR A 376 15.65 -2.48 -0.86
CA THR A 376 15.89 -2.77 -2.27
C THR A 376 14.76 -3.56 -2.93
N ASP A 377 14.14 -4.50 -2.21
CA ASP A 377 13.00 -5.25 -2.72
C ASP A 377 11.78 -4.34 -2.88
N CYS A 378 11.57 -3.42 -1.92
CA CYS A 378 10.51 -2.42 -1.94
C CYS A 378 10.64 -1.50 -3.16
N LEU A 379 11.84 -0.98 -3.41
CA LEU A 379 12.11 -0.10 -4.55
C LEU A 379 11.95 -0.84 -5.88
N ALA A 380 12.45 -2.08 -5.98
CA ALA A 380 12.30 -2.88 -7.19
C ALA A 380 10.84 -3.19 -7.52
N TYR A 381 10.04 -3.51 -6.50
CA TYR A 381 8.59 -3.72 -6.67
C TYR A 381 7.88 -2.41 -7.09
N ALA A 382 8.19 -1.29 -6.43
CA ALA A 382 7.61 0.01 -6.77
C ALA A 382 7.91 0.40 -8.23
N ALA A 383 9.18 0.25 -8.66
CA ALA A 383 9.58 0.51 -10.04
C ALA A 383 8.84 -0.40 -11.03
N TRP A 384 8.76 -1.71 -10.73
CA TRP A 384 8.07 -2.70 -11.54
C TRP A 384 6.58 -2.39 -11.71
N ALA A 385 5.93 -1.95 -10.64
CA ALA A 385 4.50 -1.65 -10.63
C ALA A 385 4.17 -0.26 -11.22
N GLY A 386 5.15 0.57 -11.58
CA GLY A 386 4.91 1.95 -11.99
C GLY A 386 4.44 2.84 -10.84
N LEU A 387 4.79 2.49 -9.61
CA LEU A 387 4.48 3.20 -8.37
C LEU A 387 5.76 3.84 -7.81
N ARG A 388 5.68 4.42 -6.63
CA ARG A 388 6.82 4.97 -5.90
C ARG A 388 6.74 4.65 -4.41
N PRO A 389 7.85 4.71 -3.66
CA PRO A 389 7.80 4.63 -2.22
C PRO A 389 7.04 5.83 -1.63
N MET A 390 6.40 5.60 -0.49
CA MET A 390 5.73 6.61 0.32
C MET A 390 6.76 7.39 1.13
N THR A 391 6.56 8.68 1.35
CA THR A 391 7.35 9.47 2.30
C THR A 391 6.78 9.36 3.71
N GLU A 392 7.58 9.65 4.73
CA GLU A 392 7.08 9.64 6.11
C GLU A 392 6.07 10.76 6.41
N LEU A 393 6.05 11.84 5.63
CA LEU A 393 5.01 12.88 5.71
C LEU A 393 3.70 12.40 5.10
N GLU A 394 3.76 11.73 3.94
CA GLU A 394 2.59 11.08 3.32
C GLU A 394 2.01 9.99 4.22
N TYR A 395 2.86 9.26 4.97
CA TYR A 395 2.41 8.27 5.93
C TYR A 395 1.51 8.88 7.02
N GLU A 396 1.91 10.01 7.63
CA GLU A 396 1.08 10.64 8.65
C GLU A 396 -0.25 11.17 8.08
N LYS A 397 -0.25 11.73 6.86
CA LYS A 397 -1.49 12.07 6.15
C LYS A 397 -2.35 10.85 5.87
N ALA A 398 -1.74 9.76 5.42
CA ALA A 398 -2.44 8.50 5.15
C ALA A 398 -3.13 7.95 6.42
N CYS A 399 -2.52 8.09 7.59
CA CYS A 399 -3.09 7.71 8.88
C CYS A 399 -4.22 8.63 9.33
N ARG A 400 -3.89 9.90 9.54
CA ARG A 400 -4.70 10.90 10.27
C ARG A 400 -5.73 11.61 9.39
N GLY A 401 -5.44 11.75 8.08
CA GLY A 401 -6.19 12.65 7.21
C GLY A 401 -5.94 14.13 7.57
N PRO A 402 -6.91 15.02 7.36
CA PRO A 402 -6.76 16.44 7.65
C PRO A 402 -6.97 16.79 9.13
N LEU A 403 -7.41 15.85 9.96
CA LEU A 403 -7.84 16.14 11.33
C LEU A 403 -6.69 16.64 12.20
N LYS A 404 -7.03 17.47 13.20
CA LYS A 404 -6.11 17.79 14.27
C LYS A 404 -5.67 16.51 14.96
N PRO A 405 -4.39 16.38 15.32
CA PRO A 405 -3.88 15.18 15.95
C PRO A 405 -4.42 15.01 17.37
N VAL A 406 -4.52 13.76 17.77
CA VAL A 406 -4.79 13.36 19.15
C VAL A 406 -3.47 12.84 19.74
N PRO A 407 -3.03 13.34 20.92
CA PRO A 407 -1.81 12.84 21.53
C PRO A 407 -1.80 11.32 21.67
N ASP A 408 -0.66 10.71 21.29
CA ASP A 408 -0.44 9.26 21.32
C ASP A 408 -1.37 8.44 20.39
N GLU A 409 -1.96 9.04 19.36
CA GLU A 409 -2.91 8.35 18.49
C GLU A 409 -2.27 7.28 17.58
N PHE A 410 -3.09 6.28 17.29
CA PHE A 410 -2.89 5.30 16.24
C PHE A 410 -3.56 5.73 14.93
N ALA A 411 -3.36 4.99 13.85
CA ALA A 411 -3.91 5.33 12.53
C ALA A 411 -5.45 5.52 12.53
N TRP A 412 -6.16 4.89 13.44
CA TRP A 412 -7.61 5.04 13.57
C TRP A 412 -8.05 6.27 14.37
N GLY A 413 -7.12 7.12 14.84
CA GLY A 413 -7.41 8.43 15.45
C GLY A 413 -7.75 8.39 16.92
N THR A 414 -7.52 7.29 17.64
CA THR A 414 -7.57 7.21 19.10
C THR A 414 -6.27 6.68 19.66
N ASN A 415 -6.05 6.84 20.95
CA ASN A 415 -4.82 6.42 21.64
C ASN A 415 -4.96 5.09 22.40
N ARG A 416 -5.97 4.27 22.09
CA ARG A 416 -6.23 2.98 22.74
C ARG A 416 -6.29 1.86 21.72
N VAL A 417 -5.74 0.69 22.08
CA VAL A 417 -5.69 -0.51 21.23
C VAL A 417 -6.24 -1.71 21.99
N VAL A 418 -6.96 -2.62 21.27
CA VAL A 418 -7.43 -3.90 21.83
C VAL A 418 -6.28 -4.87 21.88
N GLY A 419 -6.24 -5.59 22.98
CA GLY A 419 -5.65 -6.90 23.09
C GLY A 419 -4.18 -6.98 22.82
N THR A 420 -3.43 -6.87 23.89
CA THR A 420 -2.14 -7.50 23.95
C THR A 420 -2.14 -8.39 25.17
N ILE A 421 -2.10 -9.68 24.97
CA ILE A 421 -1.76 -10.60 26.04
C ILE A 421 -0.27 -10.36 26.32
N ARG A 422 0.00 -9.95 27.56
CA ARG A 422 1.36 -9.68 28.03
C ARG A 422 2.20 -10.95 27.87
N PRO A 423 3.30 -10.96 27.10
CA PRO A 423 4.21 -12.09 27.10
C PRO A 423 4.95 -12.13 28.43
N GLY A 424 4.63 -13.11 29.29
CA GLY A 424 5.47 -13.38 30.44
C GLY A 424 6.82 -13.91 30.00
N GLY A 425 7.91 -13.20 30.32
CA GLY A 425 9.25 -13.78 30.22
C GLY A 425 10.35 -12.96 29.59
N CYS A 426 10.15 -11.73 29.20
CA CYS A 426 11.24 -10.81 28.89
C CYS A 426 11.54 -9.92 30.08
N HIS A 427 12.81 -9.66 30.31
CA HIS A 427 13.44 -9.13 31.53
C HIS A 427 13.12 -7.67 31.87
N GLU A 428 11.93 -7.20 31.77
CA GLU A 428 11.48 -5.97 32.42
C GLU A 428 9.95 -5.98 32.49
N PRO A 429 9.33 -5.43 33.54
CA PRO A 429 7.89 -5.22 33.56
C PRO A 429 7.58 -4.12 32.52
N TRP A 430 7.14 -4.52 31.37
CA TRP A 430 6.67 -3.62 30.33
C TRP A 430 5.60 -2.73 30.94
N ARG A 431 5.89 -1.47 31.08
CA ARG A 431 4.89 -0.50 31.48
C ARG A 431 3.83 -0.50 30.40
N ILE A 432 2.66 -0.99 30.74
CA ILE A 432 1.45 -0.65 30.02
C ILE A 432 1.38 0.87 30.05
N VAL A 433 1.39 1.48 28.87
CA VAL A 433 1.23 2.93 28.79
C VAL A 433 -0.13 3.24 29.38
N GLU A 434 -0.20 4.06 30.42
CA GLU A 434 -1.45 4.56 30.96
C GLU A 434 -2.33 5.03 29.81
N GLY A 435 -3.56 4.53 29.75
CA GLY A 435 -4.50 4.83 28.66
C GLY A 435 -4.68 3.74 27.60
N THR A 436 -3.88 2.67 27.56
CA THR A 436 -4.07 1.57 26.60
C THR A 436 -5.25 0.66 26.95
N GLY A 437 -5.80 0.73 28.18
CA GLY A 437 -6.93 -0.12 28.60
C GLY A 437 -6.62 -1.61 28.74
N LEU A 438 -5.34 -1.96 28.87
CA LEU A 438 -4.87 -3.35 29.00
C LEU A 438 -4.83 -3.84 30.46
N ASP A 439 -5.83 -3.51 31.23
CA ASP A 439 -5.87 -3.87 32.64
C ASP A 439 -6.13 -5.36 32.87
N ASP A 440 -6.48 -6.12 31.82
CA ASP A 440 -6.82 -7.54 31.94
C ASP A 440 -6.11 -8.38 30.87
N ALA A 441 -5.29 -9.33 31.30
CA ALA A 441 -4.59 -10.30 30.46
C ALA A 441 -5.55 -11.24 29.71
N ALA A 442 -6.86 -11.13 29.96
CA ALA A 442 -7.93 -11.88 29.32
C ALA A 442 -8.49 -11.21 28.06
N ASP A 443 -8.14 -9.94 27.82
CA ASP A 443 -8.65 -9.18 26.67
C ASP A 443 -7.71 -9.32 25.46
N GLY A 444 -7.99 -10.23 24.58
CA GLY A 444 -7.20 -10.46 23.38
C GLY A 444 -8.02 -11.09 22.26
N TYR A 445 -7.36 -11.42 21.18
CA TYR A 445 -7.96 -12.19 20.13
C TYR A 445 -7.11 -13.42 19.77
N VAL A 446 -7.75 -14.46 19.25
CA VAL A 446 -7.11 -15.61 18.62
C VAL A 446 -7.34 -15.56 17.12
N ILE A 447 -6.45 -16.16 16.37
CA ILE A 447 -6.58 -16.27 14.91
C ILE A 447 -7.20 -17.60 14.57
N GLN A 448 -8.31 -17.59 13.84
CA GLN A 448 -8.92 -18.76 13.23
C GLN A 448 -8.52 -18.86 11.76
N ASN A 449 -8.42 -20.10 11.26
CA ASN A 449 -8.07 -20.44 9.89
C ASN A 449 -6.75 -19.77 9.41
N PRO A 450 -5.64 -19.89 10.17
CA PRO A 450 -4.39 -19.18 9.84
C PRO A 450 -3.88 -19.57 8.45
N GLY A 451 -3.55 -18.58 7.64
CA GLY A 451 -3.05 -18.75 6.26
C GLY A 451 -4.11 -19.01 5.21
N GLN A 452 -5.39 -19.14 5.61
CA GLN A 452 -6.49 -19.36 4.68
C GLN A 452 -7.14 -18.03 4.23
N PRO A 453 -7.87 -18.01 3.12
CA PRO A 453 -8.58 -16.80 2.66
C PRO A 453 -9.57 -16.23 3.67
N ASP A 454 -10.12 -17.07 4.56
CA ASP A 454 -11.04 -16.71 5.62
C ASP A 454 -10.37 -16.62 7.01
N GLU A 455 -9.06 -16.43 7.04
CA GLU A 455 -8.33 -16.10 8.27
C GLU A 455 -8.99 -14.91 8.95
N ARG A 456 -9.35 -15.06 10.22
CA ARG A 456 -10.09 -14.04 10.97
C ARG A 456 -9.70 -14.01 12.43
N VAL A 457 -9.96 -12.88 13.07
CA VAL A 457 -9.82 -12.71 14.51
C VAL A 457 -11.09 -13.16 15.24
N VAL A 458 -10.91 -13.73 16.43
CA VAL A 458 -11.99 -14.02 17.37
C VAL A 458 -11.55 -13.51 18.74
N TYR A 459 -12.33 -12.61 19.31
CA TYR A 459 -12.04 -12.04 20.61
C TYR A 459 -12.33 -13.02 21.73
N THR A 460 -11.39 -13.18 22.64
CA THR A 460 -11.47 -14.14 23.76
C THR A 460 -11.84 -13.49 25.08
N GLY A 461 -11.81 -12.15 25.16
CA GLY A 461 -12.10 -11.38 26.36
C GLY A 461 -13.51 -10.80 26.39
N ARG A 462 -13.82 -10.10 27.49
CA ARG A 462 -15.10 -9.38 27.65
C ARG A 462 -15.19 -8.12 26.81
N ASN A 463 -14.06 -7.64 26.32
CA ASN A 463 -13.93 -6.34 25.67
C ASN A 463 -13.30 -6.49 24.29
N GLY A 464 -14.13 -6.70 23.27
CA GLY A 464 -13.72 -6.51 21.87
C GLY A 464 -13.43 -5.05 21.55
N PRO A 465 -13.19 -4.69 20.27
CA PRO A 465 -13.04 -3.31 19.85
C PRO A 465 -14.31 -2.52 20.19
N ASP A 466 -14.13 -1.28 20.58
CA ASP A 466 -15.22 -0.33 20.86
C ASP A 466 -14.96 0.99 20.11
N ALA A 467 -15.74 2.01 20.36
CA ALA A 467 -15.59 3.32 19.72
C ALA A 467 -14.24 4.01 20.02
N THR A 468 -13.49 3.53 21.03
CA THR A 468 -12.24 4.15 21.49
C THR A 468 -11.03 3.25 21.31
N ARG A 469 -11.20 1.93 21.30
CA ARG A 469 -10.13 0.93 21.23
C ARG A 469 -10.13 0.25 19.86
N GLY A 470 -9.10 0.51 19.07
CA GLY A 470 -8.96 -0.08 17.75
C GLY A 470 -8.13 -1.36 17.74
N ASN A 471 -8.02 -1.96 16.58
CA ASN A 471 -7.33 -3.21 16.36
C ASN A 471 -6.02 -3.02 15.61
N ALA A 472 -4.98 -3.69 16.10
CA ALA A 472 -3.71 -3.84 15.39
C ALA A 472 -3.23 -5.29 15.46
N ALA A 473 -2.60 -5.77 14.41
CA ALA A 473 -1.85 -7.01 14.46
C ALA A 473 -0.51 -6.73 15.15
N TRP A 474 -0.42 -7.09 16.41
CA TRP A 474 0.74 -6.84 17.25
C TRP A 474 0.96 -8.01 18.24
N TRP A 475 2.16 -8.11 18.82
CA TRP A 475 2.65 -9.23 19.64
C TRP A 475 1.71 -9.77 20.70
N GLY A 476 0.84 -8.98 21.18
CA GLY A 476 -0.13 -9.39 22.18
C GLY A 476 -1.27 -10.25 21.70
N ALA A 477 -1.36 -10.50 20.40
CA ALA A 477 -2.41 -11.34 19.83
C ALA A 477 -2.20 -12.85 20.01
N VAL A 478 -1.12 -13.26 20.66
CA VAL A 478 -0.72 -14.66 20.77
C VAL A 478 -1.16 -15.23 22.11
N PRO A 479 -2.01 -16.26 22.15
CA PRO A 479 -2.34 -16.93 23.40
C PRO A 479 -1.09 -17.55 24.01
N LEU A 480 -0.76 -17.11 25.24
CA LEU A 480 0.29 -17.75 26.04
C LEU A 480 -0.20 -19.11 26.53
N ARG A 481 0.61 -20.13 26.34
CA ARG A 481 0.40 -21.40 27.00
C ARG A 481 0.90 -21.29 28.45
N ILE A 482 0.07 -21.66 29.41
CA ILE A 482 0.53 -21.90 30.77
C ILE A 482 1.24 -23.23 30.79
N GLY A 483 2.54 -23.24 31.00
CA GLY A 483 3.34 -24.46 31.13
C GLY A 483 2.98 -25.28 32.37
N LYS A 484 3.52 -26.50 32.46
CA LYS A 484 3.32 -27.39 33.63
C LYS A 484 3.80 -26.79 34.94
N SER A 485 4.63 -25.77 34.87
CA SER A 485 5.16 -25.02 36.02
C SER A 485 4.20 -23.92 36.53
N GLY A 486 3.03 -23.73 35.89
CA GLY A 486 2.13 -22.63 36.20
C GLY A 486 2.63 -21.27 35.71
N LYS A 487 3.75 -21.23 34.98
CA LYS A 487 4.31 -20.01 34.40
C LYS A 487 3.97 -19.90 32.93
N PRO A 488 3.82 -18.68 32.39
CA PRO A 488 3.68 -18.48 30.96
C PRO A 488 4.95 -18.98 30.24
N GLU A 489 4.78 -19.94 29.33
CA GLU A 489 5.84 -20.47 28.51
C GLU A 489 5.58 -20.12 27.04
N ARG A 490 6.64 -19.74 26.30
CA ARG A 490 6.57 -19.68 24.85
C ARG A 490 6.13 -21.04 24.33
N ALA A 491 5.11 -21.09 23.49
CA ALA A 491 4.76 -22.30 22.76
C ALA A 491 5.82 -22.55 21.68
N MET A 492 6.97 -23.06 22.11
CA MET A 492 8.01 -23.56 21.23
C MET A 492 7.74 -25.04 20.98
N GLY A 493 7.25 -25.39 19.80
CA GLY A 493 7.27 -26.73 19.23
C GLY A 493 6.70 -27.86 20.09
N GLY A 494 5.44 -28.18 19.92
CA GLY A 494 4.82 -29.39 20.45
C GLY A 494 3.40 -29.55 19.93
N ALA A 495 3.08 -30.72 19.38
CA ALA A 495 1.83 -31.03 18.72
C ALA A 495 0.59 -30.68 19.56
N GLN A 496 -0.41 -30.08 18.92
CA GLN A 496 -1.83 -30.02 19.34
C GLN A 496 -2.29 -28.98 20.38
N ALA A 497 -1.54 -27.94 20.67
CA ALA A 497 -2.16 -26.72 21.21
C ALA A 497 -2.30 -25.70 20.08
N ALA A 498 -3.36 -24.85 20.13
CA ALA A 498 -3.47 -23.76 19.15
C ALA A 498 -2.13 -23.02 19.08
N VAL A 499 -1.39 -23.24 17.99
CA VAL A 499 -0.06 -22.64 17.82
C VAL A 499 -0.29 -21.13 17.73
N PRO A 500 0.36 -20.33 18.57
CA PRO A 500 0.24 -18.88 18.43
C PRO A 500 0.67 -18.50 17.02
N VAL A 501 -0.19 -17.76 16.34
CA VAL A 501 0.11 -17.23 15.03
C VAL A 501 1.05 -16.03 15.23
N MET A 502 2.34 -16.26 15.06
CA MET A 502 3.35 -15.21 15.07
C MET A 502 3.63 -14.79 13.64
N GLY A 503 3.79 -13.49 13.41
CA GLY A 503 4.03 -12.94 12.08
C GLY A 503 2.81 -12.21 11.51
N PRO A 504 2.92 -11.67 10.30
CA PRO A 504 1.88 -10.85 9.70
C PRO A 504 0.60 -11.64 9.46
N LEU A 505 -0.50 -10.93 9.51
CA LEU A 505 -1.85 -11.46 9.32
C LEU A 505 -2.36 -11.19 7.90
N ARG A 506 -3.52 -11.75 7.60
CA ARG A 506 -4.22 -11.49 6.34
C ARG A 506 -4.50 -10.00 6.19
N ALA A 507 -4.21 -9.45 5.02
CA ALA A 507 -4.55 -8.08 4.66
C ALA A 507 -6.05 -7.80 4.89
N GLY A 508 -6.38 -6.71 5.58
CA GLY A 508 -7.74 -6.33 5.95
C GLY A 508 -8.41 -7.28 6.96
N ILE A 509 -7.66 -7.94 7.83
CA ILE A 509 -8.20 -8.97 8.74
C ILE A 509 -9.26 -8.41 9.71
N PHE A 510 -9.14 -7.15 10.11
CA PHE A 510 -10.07 -6.50 11.03
C PHE A 510 -11.27 -5.84 10.34
N ALA A 511 -11.24 -5.71 9.00
CA ALA A 511 -12.32 -5.13 8.23
C ALA A 511 -13.42 -6.17 7.96
N THR A 512 -14.59 -5.95 8.54
CA THR A 512 -15.79 -6.77 8.38
C THR A 512 -16.92 -5.96 7.74
N PRO A 513 -18.03 -6.56 7.31
CA PRO A 513 -19.16 -5.82 6.75
C PRO A 513 -19.72 -4.72 7.68
N ASP A 514 -19.54 -4.87 8.99
CA ASP A 514 -20.13 -3.99 10.00
C ASP A 514 -19.09 -3.13 10.74
N SER A 515 -17.81 -3.23 10.37
CA SER A 515 -16.75 -2.48 11.06
C SER A 515 -16.81 -0.99 10.74
N GLY A 516 -16.63 -0.14 11.77
CA GLY A 516 -16.27 1.25 11.64
C GLY A 516 -14.74 1.45 11.70
N ARG A 517 -14.26 2.68 11.57
CA ARG A 517 -12.84 3.04 11.50
C ARG A 517 -12.01 2.40 12.62
N VAL A 518 -12.43 2.59 13.86
CA VAL A 518 -11.71 2.13 15.04
C VAL A 518 -11.66 0.59 15.09
N ALA A 519 -12.79 -0.07 14.91
CA ALA A 519 -12.88 -1.53 14.93
C ALA A 519 -12.08 -2.19 13.81
N ALA A 520 -12.04 -1.58 12.62
CA ALA A 520 -11.23 -2.06 11.50
C ALA A 520 -9.73 -1.76 11.67
N GLY A 521 -9.31 -0.98 12.66
CA GLY A 521 -7.94 -0.48 12.74
C GLY A 521 -7.55 0.40 11.54
N ALA A 522 -8.55 0.98 10.86
CA ALA A 522 -8.37 1.67 9.60
C ALA A 522 -7.90 3.11 9.79
N SER A 523 -7.17 3.61 8.83
CA SER A 523 -6.83 5.03 8.73
C SER A 523 -8.07 5.89 8.43
N TYR A 524 -7.89 7.20 8.46
CA TYR A 524 -8.94 8.16 8.08
C TYR A 524 -9.52 7.89 6.67
N TRP A 525 -8.69 7.44 5.75
CA TRP A 525 -9.06 7.20 4.36
C TRP A 525 -9.52 5.77 4.06
N GLY A 526 -9.54 4.87 5.06
CA GLY A 526 -9.87 3.46 4.85
C GLY A 526 -8.68 2.62 4.35
N ILE A 527 -7.46 3.11 4.54
CA ILE A 527 -6.23 2.33 4.35
C ILE A 527 -6.05 1.45 5.59
N MET A 528 -5.78 0.18 5.40
CA MET A 528 -5.72 -0.83 6.47
C MET A 528 -4.29 -1.08 6.93
N GLU A 529 -4.12 -1.51 8.17
CA GLU A 529 -2.85 -1.94 8.76
C GLU A 529 -1.70 -0.90 8.68
N LEU A 530 -2.00 0.42 8.73
CA LEU A 530 -0.97 1.44 8.93
C LEU A 530 -0.45 1.45 10.37
N THR A 531 -1.09 0.74 11.28
CA THR A 531 -0.65 0.48 12.65
C THR A 531 -0.58 -1.03 12.86
N GLY A 532 0.61 -1.54 13.17
CA GLY A 532 0.86 -2.96 13.39
C GLY A 532 1.05 -3.73 12.08
N ASN A 533 0.89 -5.03 12.14
CA ASN A 533 1.14 -6.02 11.10
C ASN A 533 2.61 -6.06 10.67
N LEU A 534 3.05 -5.24 9.74
CA LEU A 534 4.45 -5.06 9.38
C LEU A 534 4.85 -3.58 9.46
N GLY A 535 6.02 -3.31 9.98
CA GLY A 535 6.58 -1.95 9.95
C GLY A 535 6.83 -1.50 8.51
N GLU A 536 6.33 -0.33 8.15
CA GLU A 536 6.36 0.16 6.79
C GLU A 536 7.58 1.01 6.48
N ARG A 537 8.29 0.64 5.43
CA ARG A 537 9.44 1.40 4.94
C ARG A 537 8.97 2.59 4.14
N VAL A 538 9.45 3.77 4.54
CA VAL A 538 9.10 5.06 3.93
C VAL A 538 10.34 5.91 3.70
N VAL A 539 10.31 6.82 2.74
CA VAL A 539 11.41 7.77 2.49
C VAL A 539 11.48 8.77 3.64
N THR A 540 12.63 8.88 4.30
CA THR A 540 12.83 9.80 5.44
C THR A 540 13.18 11.21 5.01
N VAL A 541 12.84 12.21 5.83
CA VAL A 541 13.35 13.58 5.70
C VAL A 541 14.72 13.76 6.38
N GLY A 542 15.15 12.79 7.19
CA GLY A 542 16.34 12.87 8.04
C GLY A 542 17.68 12.79 7.31
N GLU A 543 17.69 12.35 6.05
CA GLU A 543 18.89 12.06 5.29
C GLU A 543 19.03 12.93 4.04
N PRO A 544 20.25 13.41 3.73
CA PRO A 544 20.48 14.26 2.54
C PRO A 544 20.07 13.58 1.23
N ASP A 545 20.42 12.31 1.05
CA ASP A 545 20.11 11.56 -0.19
C ASP A 545 18.60 11.31 -0.30
N ALA A 546 17.93 11.01 0.80
CA ALA A 546 16.49 10.82 0.83
C ALA A 546 15.73 12.10 0.46
N ARG A 547 16.21 13.28 0.92
CA ARG A 547 15.60 14.57 0.58
C ARG A 547 15.71 14.95 -0.90
N ARG A 548 16.61 14.31 -1.67
CA ARG A 548 16.70 14.48 -3.12
C ARG A 548 15.61 13.73 -3.89
N PHE A 549 14.81 12.91 -3.21
CA PHE A 549 13.70 12.20 -3.82
C PHE A 549 12.65 13.18 -4.34
N ALA A 550 12.45 13.17 -5.66
CA ALA A 550 11.56 14.12 -6.34
C ALA A 550 10.11 13.60 -6.51
N GLY A 551 9.77 12.47 -5.86
CA GLY A 551 8.43 11.89 -5.98
C GLY A 551 8.11 11.28 -7.35
N THR A 552 9.12 11.08 -8.17
CA THR A 552 8.99 10.42 -9.47
C THR A 552 8.55 8.98 -9.32
N HIS A 553 7.87 8.46 -10.34
CA HIS A 553 7.29 7.12 -10.33
C HIS A 553 8.18 6.10 -11.02
N GLY A 554 8.02 4.85 -10.66
CA GLY A 554 8.54 3.76 -11.44
C GLY A 554 8.02 3.82 -12.88
N ASN A 555 8.89 3.52 -13.81
CA ASN A 555 8.57 3.51 -15.24
C ASN A 555 8.20 2.11 -15.77
N GLY A 556 7.98 1.16 -14.86
CA GLY A 556 7.76 -0.25 -15.16
C GLY A 556 9.04 -1.04 -15.48
N GLY A 557 10.22 -0.40 -15.44
CA GLY A 557 11.51 -1.05 -15.63
C GLY A 557 11.84 -1.97 -14.45
N ALA A 558 12.57 -3.05 -14.73
CA ALA A 558 13.18 -3.85 -13.69
C ALA A 558 14.52 -3.21 -13.29
N MET A 559 14.66 -2.91 -12.02
CA MET A 559 15.93 -2.40 -11.50
C MET A 559 16.95 -3.53 -11.45
N THR A 560 18.19 -3.28 -11.87
CA THR A 560 19.28 -4.24 -11.70
C THR A 560 19.90 -4.07 -10.33
N MET A 561 20.35 -5.18 -9.77
CA MET A 561 21.05 -5.23 -8.50
C MET A 561 22.44 -5.76 -8.71
N TRP A 562 23.37 -5.31 -7.90
CA TRP A 562 24.71 -5.91 -7.78
C TRP A 562 24.92 -6.40 -6.35
N LYS A 563 25.86 -7.30 -6.18
CA LYS A 563 26.20 -7.82 -4.86
C LYS A 563 27.49 -7.17 -4.39
N SER A 564 27.43 -6.48 -3.26
CA SER A 564 28.65 -5.95 -2.65
C SER A 564 29.36 -7.06 -1.90
N GLY A 565 30.60 -7.33 -2.27
CA GLY A 565 31.49 -8.21 -1.51
C GLY A 565 31.87 -7.51 -0.21
N GLY A 566 31.27 -7.91 0.90
CA GLY A 566 31.64 -7.41 2.23
C GLY A 566 33.01 -7.91 2.64
N GLY A 567 33.93 -7.01 2.96
CA GLY A 567 35.22 -7.35 3.51
C GLY A 567 35.07 -8.25 4.75
N GLY A 568 35.50 -9.50 4.66
CA GLY A 568 35.60 -10.44 5.78
C GLY A 568 34.33 -11.23 6.13
N SER A 569 33.15 -10.92 5.65
CA SER A 569 31.96 -11.77 5.78
C SER A 569 31.60 -12.38 4.42
N LYS A 570 31.37 -13.69 4.40
CA LYS A 570 30.97 -14.44 3.18
C LYS A 570 29.53 -14.09 2.71
N ARG A 571 28.94 -12.98 3.17
CA ARG A 571 27.56 -12.59 2.89
C ARG A 571 27.55 -11.43 1.90
N GLU A 572 27.04 -11.68 0.73
CA GLU A 572 26.79 -10.67 -0.29
C GLU A 572 25.47 -9.95 0.02
N THR A 573 25.50 -8.64 0.03
CA THR A 573 24.29 -7.83 0.22
C THR A 573 23.78 -7.35 -1.14
N PRO A 574 22.51 -7.56 -1.48
CA PRO A 574 21.95 -7.00 -2.70
C PRO A 574 21.92 -5.46 -2.60
N CYS A 575 22.49 -4.81 -3.59
CA CYS A 575 22.52 -3.38 -3.74
C CYS A 575 21.85 -3.01 -5.05
N LEU A 576 21.04 -1.96 -5.04
CA LEU A 576 20.48 -1.42 -6.28
C LEU A 576 21.57 -0.72 -7.09
N ASN A 577 21.55 -0.95 -8.39
CA ASN A 577 22.35 -0.14 -9.29
C ASN A 577 21.73 1.25 -9.37
N LEU A 578 22.47 2.27 -8.91
CA LEU A 578 21.99 3.65 -8.89
C LEU A 578 21.68 4.18 -10.30
N SER A 579 22.37 3.66 -11.33
CA SER A 579 22.11 4.04 -12.73
C SER A 579 20.78 3.54 -13.27
N ASP A 580 20.17 2.55 -12.64
CA ASP A 580 18.91 1.94 -13.09
C ASP A 580 17.71 2.42 -12.27
N GLN A 581 17.94 3.24 -11.26
CA GLN A 581 16.84 3.84 -10.50
C GLN A 581 16.08 4.82 -11.39
N PRO A 582 14.75 4.93 -11.23
CA PRO A 582 14.00 6.00 -11.87
C PRO A 582 14.64 7.35 -11.57
N GLU A 583 14.59 8.26 -12.52
CA GLU A 583 15.11 9.62 -12.35
C GLU A 583 14.51 10.25 -11.08
N GLY A 584 15.35 10.90 -10.27
CA GLY A 584 14.92 11.48 -9.00
C GLY A 584 14.87 10.50 -7.82
N TRP A 585 15.20 9.21 -8.02
CA TRP A 585 15.47 8.28 -6.92
C TRP A 585 16.97 8.25 -6.63
N HIS A 586 17.36 8.72 -5.46
CA HIS A 586 18.76 8.82 -5.05
C HIS A 586 19.03 7.97 -3.81
N PHE A 587 18.48 6.75 -3.79
CA PHE A 587 18.56 5.88 -2.63
C PHE A 587 19.89 5.14 -2.62
N SER A 588 20.85 5.65 -1.83
CA SER A 588 22.07 4.94 -1.52
C SER A 588 21.79 3.77 -0.56
N HIS A 589 22.79 2.90 -0.40
CA HIS A 589 22.74 1.66 0.34
C HIS A 589 22.16 1.80 1.76
N GLY A 590 20.89 1.60 1.94
CA GLY A 590 20.27 1.33 3.24
C GLY A 590 20.10 2.49 4.22
N HIS A 591 20.27 3.74 3.79
CA HIS A 591 20.23 4.90 4.68
C HIS A 591 19.11 5.90 4.39
N SER A 592 18.32 5.69 3.37
CA SER A 592 17.35 6.69 2.90
C SER A 592 15.91 6.41 3.33
N PHE A 593 15.70 5.56 4.33
CA PHE A 593 14.36 5.19 4.76
C PHE A 593 14.18 5.26 6.28
N ALA A 594 12.93 5.44 6.68
CA ALA A 594 12.43 5.22 8.04
C ALA A 594 11.49 4.02 8.05
N VAL A 595 11.16 3.51 9.23
CA VAL A 595 10.10 2.52 9.44
C VAL A 595 9.03 3.15 10.31
N ARG A 596 7.78 3.01 9.90
CA ARG A 596 6.61 3.58 10.58
C ARG A 596 5.59 2.49 10.92
N GLY A 597 4.68 2.78 11.83
CA GLY A 597 3.52 1.94 12.14
C GLY A 597 3.77 0.77 13.08
N GLY A 598 5.02 0.50 13.43
CA GLY A 598 5.38 -0.66 14.25
C GLY A 598 5.11 -1.98 13.53
N ALA A 599 5.38 -3.10 14.18
CA ALA A 599 5.26 -4.40 13.56
C ALA A 599 4.75 -5.46 14.54
N ASN A 600 4.29 -6.57 13.99
CA ASN A 600 4.03 -7.79 14.71
C ASN A 600 5.37 -8.35 15.24
N GLY A 601 5.57 -8.32 16.56
CA GLY A 601 6.70 -9.02 17.20
C GLY A 601 7.99 -8.25 17.41
N THR A 602 7.95 -6.94 17.55
CA THR A 602 9.13 -6.16 17.95
C THR A 602 9.59 -6.55 19.36
N TRP A 603 10.82 -7.07 19.45
CA TRP A 603 11.45 -7.48 20.73
C TRP A 603 11.84 -6.29 21.63
N TYR A 604 11.86 -5.09 21.06
CA TYR A 604 12.26 -3.85 21.70
C TYR A 604 11.07 -2.93 21.82
N ASP A 605 9.98 -3.46 22.43
CA ASP A 605 8.73 -2.75 22.53
C ASP A 605 8.84 -1.49 23.37
N HIS A 606 9.09 -0.44 22.68
CA HIS A 606 8.44 0.78 23.07
C HIS A 606 7.06 0.81 22.41
N ASN A 607 5.99 0.73 23.18
CA ASN A 607 4.59 0.84 22.69
C ASN A 607 4.37 2.09 21.80
N GLY A 608 5.35 3.00 21.78
CA GLY A 608 5.42 4.14 20.89
C GLY A 608 5.44 3.79 19.42
N THR A 609 6.13 2.73 19.00
CA THR A 609 6.36 2.43 17.57
C THR A 609 5.10 2.22 16.74
N LEU A 610 3.98 1.84 17.37
CA LEU A 610 2.66 1.71 16.75
C LEU A 610 1.97 3.05 16.50
N ARG A 611 2.42 4.12 17.15
CA ARG A 611 1.80 5.44 17.07
C ARG A 611 2.02 6.09 15.72
N THR A 612 1.03 6.83 15.25
CA THR A 612 1.09 7.51 13.95
C THR A 612 2.31 8.42 13.83
N SER A 613 2.65 9.16 14.89
CA SER A 613 3.74 10.14 14.87
C SER A 613 5.09 9.58 15.33
N ASP A 614 5.18 8.29 15.70
CA ASP A 614 6.43 7.70 16.17
C ASP A 614 7.45 7.52 15.05
N ARG A 615 8.66 7.98 15.29
CA ARG A 615 9.81 7.93 14.40
C ARG A 615 11.02 7.23 15.05
N TRP A 616 10.76 6.38 16.04
CA TRP A 616 11.82 5.67 16.77
C TRP A 616 12.80 4.93 15.88
N ASN A 617 12.29 4.32 14.81
CA ASN A 617 13.08 3.51 13.88
C ASN A 617 13.44 4.28 12.60
N THR A 618 13.74 5.55 12.72
CA THR A 618 14.30 6.33 11.62
C THR A 618 15.80 6.04 11.56
N GLN A 619 16.21 5.27 10.59
CA GLN A 619 17.60 4.86 10.46
C GLN A 619 18.37 5.82 9.58
N THR A 620 19.12 6.66 10.24
CA THR A 620 20.15 7.49 9.65
C THR A 620 21.50 6.87 9.96
N GLY A 621 22.15 6.28 9.00
CA GLY A 621 23.55 5.87 9.13
C GLY A 621 23.85 4.64 10.02
N GLY A 622 23.81 3.46 9.48
CA GLY A 622 24.69 2.36 9.89
C GLY A 622 24.26 1.41 10.98
N GLY A 623 23.15 1.62 11.68
CA GLY A 623 22.77 0.75 12.80
C GLY A 623 22.02 -0.52 12.41
N ALA A 624 21.17 -0.47 11.43
CA ALA A 624 20.48 -1.61 10.84
C ALA A 624 20.55 -1.53 9.32
N GLY A 625 21.74 -1.45 8.81
CA GLY A 625 22.01 -1.46 7.38
C GLY A 625 21.28 -2.61 6.68
N PRO A 626 21.22 -2.61 5.35
CA PRO A 626 20.53 -3.60 4.54
C PRO A 626 20.94 -5.04 4.85
N THR A 627 21.92 -5.20 5.72
CA THR A 627 22.58 -6.46 6.10
C THR A 627 21.93 -7.22 7.25
N LEU A 628 21.07 -6.59 8.05
CA LEU A 628 20.42 -7.27 9.18
C LEU A 628 19.12 -7.96 8.75
N ARG A 629 19.22 -8.93 7.86
CA ARG A 629 18.07 -9.73 7.41
C ARG A 629 17.31 -10.42 8.55
N PHE A 630 17.94 -10.64 9.70
CA PHE A 630 17.29 -11.32 10.82
C PHE A 630 16.17 -10.50 11.50
N LEU A 631 16.13 -9.16 11.31
CA LEU A 631 15.02 -8.32 11.76
C LEU A 631 14.00 -8.03 10.64
N GLN A 632 14.26 -8.49 9.43
CA GLN A 632 13.41 -8.18 8.26
C GLN A 632 12.03 -8.85 8.33
N TYR A 633 11.87 -9.88 9.15
CA TYR A 633 10.57 -10.51 9.36
C TYR A 633 9.51 -9.56 9.92
N LEU A 634 9.92 -8.42 10.48
CA LEU A 634 9.04 -7.38 11.01
C LEU A 634 8.65 -6.33 9.97
N TYR A 635 9.27 -6.33 8.79
CA TYR A 635 9.13 -5.22 7.86
C TYR A 635 8.55 -5.65 6.53
N GLY A 636 7.57 -4.87 6.11
CA GLY A 636 6.95 -4.86 4.81
C GLY A 636 7.03 -3.47 4.19
N PHE A 637 6.12 -3.19 3.27
CA PHE A 637 5.93 -1.86 2.70
C PHE A 637 4.63 -1.79 1.92
N ARG A 638 4.25 -0.57 1.59
CA ARG A 638 3.26 -0.25 0.57
C ARG A 638 3.77 0.86 -0.33
N CYS A 639 3.23 0.92 -1.54
CA CYS A 639 3.57 1.95 -2.51
C CYS A 639 2.47 3.00 -2.60
N VAL A 640 2.85 4.14 -3.16
CA VAL A 640 1.94 5.24 -3.50
C VAL A 640 2.16 5.68 -4.94
N ARG A 641 1.23 6.45 -5.47
CA ARG A 641 1.38 7.16 -6.74
C ARG A 641 0.70 8.52 -6.63
N THR A 642 1.38 9.58 -7.03
CA THR A 642 0.77 10.91 -7.15
C THR A 642 -0.42 10.82 -8.09
N ALA A 643 -1.57 11.37 -7.68
CA ALA A 643 -2.77 11.32 -8.49
C ALA A 643 -2.57 12.05 -9.82
N PRO A 644 -3.09 11.55 -10.94
CA PRO A 644 -3.17 12.32 -12.17
C PRO A 644 -3.84 13.68 -11.90
N ARG A 645 -3.41 14.72 -12.59
CA ARG A 645 -4.11 16.00 -12.49
C ARG A 645 -5.51 15.84 -13.06
N PRO A 646 -6.53 16.35 -12.38
CA PRO A 646 -7.91 16.30 -12.89
C PRO A 646 -8.07 17.06 -14.20
#